data_c514ebe0218dbd2607a01a8a0194eb16
#
_entry.id   c514ebe0218dbd2607a01a8a0194eb16
#
_cell.length_a   1.000
_cell.length_b   1.000
_cell.length_c   1.000
_cell.angle_alpha   90.00
_cell.angle_beta   90.00
_cell.angle_gamma   90.00
#
_symmetry.space_group_name_H-M   'P 1'
#
loop_
_entity.id
_entity.type
_entity.pdbx_description
1 polymer ?
#
loop_
_entity_poly.entity_id
_entity_poly.type
_entity_poly.pdbx_seq_one_letter_code
_entity_poly.pdbx_strand_id
1 'polypeptide(L)'
;MSSKVNKNEYGADQIQVLEGFEAVRKRPGMYIGSTGPRGLHHLVYEIVDNSIDEALAGFCRKIKVSINEDNSITVIDDGRGMPVDEHPKMKIPAVEVIHTVLHAGGKFGGGGYKVSGGLHGVGASVVNALSTKMIVEISRGGKLYDIEFSRGKTTKKLNEIGEKKATGSKTTFWPDPEIFEETEYDYATLQHRLREMAFLTKGIEITLEDKRPGEKKKEVFHYEGGLKEFVRHLNSNKDKVHESVFYFEYIDKSQEVEVALQYTDKYNELLLSYANNINTLEGGSHLAGFKSALTKVMNDYAKKNNIVKEGESLSGEDVREGLTAIVSVKMTHPQFEGQTKAKLGNTEMRGFVETATSQELLAFLQENPKEANAILNKCLSASRAREAARKARALVRRQSALQGLSLPGKLADCSEKDPALSEIFLVEGDSAGGSAKQGRDRKRQAVLPLRGKILNVEKARQDKMLNSDEIKNMITAFGCGIGSEFDISKLRYHKIIIMTDADVDGAHIRTLLLTFFYRYMSPLIEGGYVYAAQPPLFRVQKNKKSWYTYSDREQEKLLKEIEDMPGKLEIQRYKGLGEMDFNQLWDTTMDYTKRTMVQITVEDATAADEIFTTLMGDKVPPRKKFIEENAKYATLDV
;
A
#
# COMPACT_ATOMS: atom_id res chain seq x y z
N MET A 1 -40.91 -6.38 -47.12
CA MET A 1 -40.86 -6.79 -45.71
C MET A 1 -39.46 -6.54 -45.20
N SER A 2 -39.24 -5.46 -44.49
CA SER A 2 -37.95 -5.08 -43.95
C SER A 2 -37.80 -5.72 -42.56
N SER A 3 -36.91 -6.70 -42.42
CA SER A 3 -36.60 -7.32 -41.14
C SER A 3 -35.88 -6.29 -40.24
N LYS A 4 -36.55 -5.84 -39.17
CA LYS A 4 -35.93 -5.12 -38.08
C LYS A 4 -34.91 -6.05 -37.42
N VAL A 5 -33.63 -5.81 -37.65
CA VAL A 5 -32.51 -6.43 -36.89
C VAL A 5 -32.65 -5.99 -35.45
N ASN A 6 -32.87 -6.93 -34.56
CA ASN A 6 -32.94 -6.71 -33.11
C ASN A 6 -31.54 -6.33 -32.62
N LYS A 7 -31.32 -5.08 -32.23
CA LYS A 7 -30.01 -4.52 -31.78
C LYS A 7 -29.52 -5.05 -30.42
N ASN A 8 -30.15 -6.03 -29.83
CA ASN A 8 -29.86 -6.54 -28.48
C ASN A 8 -29.48 -8.03 -28.42
N GLU A 9 -29.19 -8.67 -29.54
CA GLU A 9 -28.67 -10.04 -29.48
C GLU A 9 -27.13 -10.00 -29.36
N TYR A 10 -26.61 -10.59 -28.26
CA TYR A 10 -25.19 -10.83 -28.06
C TYR A 10 -24.74 -11.93 -29.03
N GLY A 11 -24.08 -11.53 -30.09
CA GLY A 11 -23.59 -12.41 -31.16
C GLY A 11 -22.07 -12.48 -31.25
N ALA A 12 -21.56 -13.40 -32.05
CA ALA A 12 -20.13 -13.59 -32.29
C ALA A 12 -19.43 -12.31 -32.79
N ASP A 13 -20.14 -11.44 -33.49
CA ASP A 13 -19.65 -10.15 -34.01
C ASP A 13 -19.29 -9.14 -32.91
N GLN A 14 -19.75 -9.37 -31.67
CA GLN A 14 -19.46 -8.51 -30.51
C GLN A 14 -18.23 -9.02 -29.71
N ILE A 15 -17.70 -10.19 -30.06
CA ILE A 15 -16.49 -10.73 -29.44
C ILE A 15 -15.28 -10.13 -30.14
N GLN A 16 -14.58 -9.22 -29.44
CA GLN A 16 -13.34 -8.63 -29.92
C GLN A 16 -12.15 -9.48 -29.44
N VAL A 17 -11.34 -9.93 -30.35
CA VAL A 17 -10.04 -10.56 -30.05
C VAL A 17 -8.98 -9.48 -30.09
N LEU A 18 -8.30 -9.25 -28.96
CA LEU A 18 -7.19 -8.33 -28.86
C LEU A 18 -5.89 -9.11 -28.95
N GLU A 19 -5.01 -8.75 -29.87
CA GLU A 19 -3.73 -9.42 -30.05
C GLU A 19 -2.57 -8.57 -29.54
N GLY A 20 -1.58 -9.21 -28.90
CA GLY A 20 -0.33 -8.60 -28.48
C GLY A 20 -0.53 -7.39 -27.56
N PHE A 21 0.11 -6.27 -27.91
CA PHE A 21 0.12 -5.04 -27.09
C PHE A 21 -1.15 -4.21 -27.15
N GLU A 22 -2.05 -4.49 -28.08
CA GLU A 22 -3.36 -3.85 -28.09
C GLU A 22 -4.15 -4.22 -26.83
N ALA A 23 -4.03 -5.46 -26.37
CA ALA A 23 -4.64 -5.93 -25.12
C ALA A 23 -4.07 -5.17 -23.90
N VAL A 24 -2.75 -4.98 -23.85
CA VAL A 24 -2.07 -4.23 -22.77
C VAL A 24 -2.53 -2.78 -22.73
N ARG A 25 -2.55 -2.10 -23.87
CA ARG A 25 -2.94 -0.69 -23.97
C ARG A 25 -4.43 -0.46 -23.70
N LYS A 26 -5.30 -1.41 -24.07
CA LYS A 26 -6.75 -1.32 -23.86
C LYS A 26 -7.17 -1.68 -22.44
N ARG A 27 -6.40 -2.53 -21.76
CA ARG A 27 -6.65 -3.01 -20.39
C ARG A 27 -5.38 -2.96 -19.54
N PRO A 28 -4.73 -1.78 -19.38
CA PRO A 28 -3.46 -1.67 -18.66
C PRO A 28 -3.57 -2.13 -17.19
N GLY A 29 -4.70 -1.89 -16.54
CA GLY A 29 -4.95 -2.32 -15.17
C GLY A 29 -4.78 -3.83 -14.92
N MET A 30 -4.94 -4.69 -15.95
CA MET A 30 -4.67 -6.13 -15.82
C MET A 30 -3.19 -6.45 -15.62
N TYR A 31 -2.27 -5.56 -16.05
CA TYR A 31 -0.82 -5.77 -16.03
C TYR A 31 -0.11 -4.93 -14.97
N ILE A 32 -0.57 -3.71 -14.72
CA ILE A 32 0.05 -2.75 -13.80
C ILE A 32 -0.87 -2.32 -12.64
N GLY A 33 -2.05 -2.94 -12.53
CA GLY A 33 -3.02 -2.72 -11.45
C GLY A 33 -3.89 -1.47 -11.59
N SER A 34 -3.35 -0.35 -12.08
CA SER A 34 -4.10 0.89 -12.31
C SER A 34 -3.44 1.77 -13.36
N THR A 35 -4.11 2.85 -13.79
CA THR A 35 -3.57 3.90 -14.68
C THR A 35 -3.27 5.21 -13.93
N GLY A 36 -3.52 5.24 -12.64
CA GLY A 36 -3.14 6.35 -11.76
C GLY A 36 -1.68 6.26 -11.28
N PRO A 37 -1.30 7.06 -10.27
CA PRO A 37 0.08 7.15 -9.77
C PRO A 37 0.71 5.79 -9.44
N ARG A 38 -0.04 4.87 -8.82
CA ARG A 38 0.43 3.51 -8.50
C ARG A 38 0.91 2.75 -9.75
N GLY A 39 0.11 2.74 -10.81
CA GLY A 39 0.48 2.06 -12.06
C GLY A 39 1.63 2.74 -12.76
N LEU A 40 1.73 4.07 -12.69
CA LEU A 40 2.85 4.83 -13.21
C LEU A 40 4.18 4.41 -12.54
N HIS A 41 4.23 4.37 -11.21
CA HIS A 41 5.42 3.96 -10.46
C HIS A 41 5.75 2.47 -10.69
N HIS A 42 4.74 1.64 -10.94
CA HIS A 42 4.93 0.21 -11.24
C HIS A 42 5.79 -0.02 -12.47
N LEU A 43 5.74 0.86 -13.48
CA LEU A 43 6.64 0.79 -14.65
C LEU A 43 8.12 0.84 -14.24
N VAL A 44 8.45 1.68 -13.25
CA VAL A 44 9.82 1.79 -12.72
C VAL A 44 10.21 0.49 -12.03
N TYR A 45 9.31 -0.07 -11.22
CA TYR A 45 9.57 -1.30 -10.48
C TYR A 45 9.83 -2.48 -11.41
N GLU A 46 9.09 -2.63 -12.50
CA GLU A 46 9.30 -3.71 -13.47
C GLU A 46 10.69 -3.67 -14.13
N ILE A 47 11.23 -2.47 -14.38
CA ILE A 47 12.59 -2.35 -14.93
C ILE A 47 13.65 -2.57 -13.84
N VAL A 48 13.46 -2.03 -12.65
CA VAL A 48 14.38 -2.21 -11.50
C VAL A 48 14.43 -3.68 -11.07
N ASP A 49 13.28 -4.37 -11.03
CA ASP A 49 13.19 -5.80 -10.69
C ASP A 49 14.03 -6.67 -11.63
N ASN A 50 14.17 -6.29 -12.91
CA ASN A 50 15.07 -7.00 -13.82
C ASN A 50 16.55 -6.85 -13.42
N SER A 51 16.94 -5.68 -12.93
CA SER A 51 18.29 -5.41 -12.41
C SER A 51 18.52 -6.10 -11.06
N ILE A 52 17.49 -6.18 -10.20
CA ILE A 52 17.50 -6.96 -8.95
C ILE A 52 17.67 -8.46 -9.24
N ASP A 53 16.99 -9.00 -10.26
CA ASP A 53 17.15 -10.40 -10.67
C ASP A 53 18.60 -10.69 -11.14
N GLU A 54 19.28 -9.75 -11.80
CA GLU A 54 20.72 -9.84 -12.09
C GLU A 54 21.57 -9.84 -10.81
N ALA A 55 21.16 -9.06 -9.79
CA ALA A 55 21.83 -9.03 -8.50
C ALA A 55 21.64 -10.35 -7.72
N LEU A 56 20.43 -10.90 -7.70
CA LEU A 56 20.13 -12.22 -7.10
C LEU A 56 20.90 -13.35 -7.81
N ALA A 57 21.16 -13.20 -9.10
CA ALA A 57 22.00 -14.12 -9.86
C ALA A 57 23.52 -13.88 -9.64
N GLY A 58 23.92 -12.86 -8.87
CA GLY A 58 25.29 -12.55 -8.51
C GLY A 58 26.06 -11.71 -9.53
N PHE A 59 25.40 -11.13 -10.53
CA PHE A 59 26.04 -10.41 -11.63
C PHE A 59 25.90 -8.88 -11.57
N CYS A 60 25.00 -8.35 -10.74
CA CYS A 60 24.80 -6.91 -10.57
C CYS A 60 25.11 -6.49 -9.14
N ARG A 61 25.79 -5.34 -8.97
CA ARG A 61 26.10 -4.75 -7.67
C ARG A 61 25.64 -3.31 -7.54
N LYS A 62 25.41 -2.64 -8.69
CA LYS A 62 25.03 -1.23 -8.70
C LYS A 62 23.85 -1.00 -9.63
N ILE A 63 22.85 -0.33 -9.10
CA ILE A 63 21.67 0.12 -9.86
C ILE A 63 21.55 1.63 -9.68
N LYS A 64 21.35 2.36 -10.77
CA LYS A 64 21.07 3.79 -10.71
C LYS A 64 19.73 4.07 -11.37
N VAL A 65 18.84 4.71 -10.62
CA VAL A 65 17.52 5.19 -11.08
C VAL A 65 17.54 6.70 -11.12
N SER A 66 17.15 7.30 -12.24
CA SER A 66 17.07 8.75 -12.39
C SER A 66 15.70 9.17 -12.89
N ILE A 67 15.09 10.15 -12.23
CA ILE A 67 13.97 10.93 -12.77
C ILE A 67 14.62 12.06 -13.57
N ASN A 68 14.43 12.07 -14.87
CA ASN A 68 15.08 13.05 -15.76
C ASN A 68 14.29 14.39 -15.78
N GLU A 69 14.90 15.43 -16.37
CA GLU A 69 14.30 16.78 -16.46
C GLU A 69 12.96 16.78 -17.23
N ASP A 70 12.84 15.90 -18.22
CA ASP A 70 11.63 15.71 -19.03
C ASP A 70 10.66 14.70 -18.43
N ASN A 71 10.86 14.36 -17.17
CA ASN A 71 10.07 13.39 -16.41
C ASN A 71 10.09 11.95 -16.98
N SER A 72 11.05 11.61 -17.82
CA SER A 72 11.35 10.22 -18.16
C SER A 72 12.14 9.54 -17.05
N ILE A 73 12.13 8.20 -17.04
CA ILE A 73 12.94 7.41 -16.11
C ILE A 73 14.10 6.75 -16.84
N THR A 74 15.26 6.81 -16.22
CA THR A 74 16.43 6.03 -16.63
C THR A 74 16.84 5.07 -15.53
N VAL A 75 16.94 3.78 -15.84
CA VAL A 75 17.50 2.73 -14.98
C VAL A 75 18.78 2.20 -15.59
N ILE A 76 19.86 2.17 -14.83
CA ILE A 76 21.18 1.66 -15.25
C ILE A 76 21.60 0.58 -14.26
N ASP A 77 22.05 -0.57 -14.76
CA ASP A 77 22.67 -1.63 -13.97
C ASP A 77 24.07 -1.99 -14.50
N ASP A 78 24.88 -2.61 -13.67
CA ASP A 78 26.18 -3.16 -13.99
C ASP A 78 26.16 -4.70 -14.17
N GLY A 79 25.00 -5.26 -14.50
CA GLY A 79 24.79 -6.68 -14.75
C GLY A 79 25.48 -7.18 -16.04
N ARG A 80 25.10 -8.38 -16.48
CA ARG A 80 25.66 -9.00 -17.71
C ARG A 80 25.33 -8.29 -19.00
N GLY A 81 24.36 -7.40 -18.98
CA GLY A 81 23.72 -6.83 -20.17
C GLY A 81 22.74 -7.82 -20.85
N MET A 82 21.64 -7.31 -21.38
CA MET A 82 20.65 -8.13 -22.07
C MET A 82 21.28 -8.86 -23.27
N PRO A 83 20.80 -10.09 -23.62
CA PRO A 83 21.34 -10.81 -24.77
C PRO A 83 20.97 -10.10 -26.08
N VAL A 84 21.98 -9.91 -26.93
CA VAL A 84 21.90 -9.22 -28.23
C VAL A 84 21.89 -10.19 -29.41
N ASP A 85 22.17 -11.48 -29.17
CA ASP A 85 22.21 -12.53 -30.18
C ASP A 85 20.81 -12.79 -30.76
N GLU A 86 20.75 -13.35 -31.97
CA GLU A 86 19.51 -13.70 -32.63
C GLU A 86 18.79 -14.84 -31.88
N HIS A 87 17.51 -14.64 -31.55
CA HIS A 87 16.69 -15.66 -30.91
C HIS A 87 16.39 -16.82 -31.88
N PRO A 88 16.67 -18.09 -31.49
CA PRO A 88 16.61 -19.25 -32.40
C PRO A 88 15.28 -19.42 -33.15
N LYS A 89 14.13 -19.15 -32.46
CA LYS A 89 12.80 -19.31 -33.04
C LYS A 89 12.28 -18.05 -33.74
N MET A 90 12.53 -16.85 -33.15
CA MET A 90 11.93 -15.60 -33.61
C MET A 90 12.73 -14.93 -34.73
N LYS A 91 14.01 -15.30 -34.90
CA LYS A 91 14.91 -14.75 -35.93
C LYS A 91 15.11 -13.22 -35.85
N ILE A 92 14.97 -12.67 -34.67
CA ILE A 92 15.26 -11.27 -34.31
C ILE A 92 16.12 -11.26 -33.05
N PRO A 93 16.80 -10.14 -32.71
CA PRO A 93 17.62 -10.04 -31.51
C PRO A 93 16.84 -10.38 -30.24
N ALA A 94 17.46 -11.10 -29.30
CA ALA A 94 16.77 -11.54 -28.07
C ALA A 94 16.26 -10.34 -27.24
N VAL A 95 17.00 -9.22 -27.20
CA VAL A 95 16.53 -7.98 -26.56
C VAL A 95 15.24 -7.45 -27.20
N GLU A 96 15.09 -7.55 -28.53
CA GLU A 96 13.86 -7.16 -29.22
C GLU A 96 12.71 -8.08 -28.83
N VAL A 97 12.95 -9.40 -28.73
CA VAL A 97 11.94 -10.37 -28.25
C VAL A 97 11.47 -10.03 -26.84
N ILE A 98 12.39 -9.72 -25.90
CA ILE A 98 12.07 -9.37 -24.51
C ILE A 98 11.13 -8.16 -24.44
N HIS A 99 11.26 -7.19 -25.35
CA HIS A 99 10.51 -5.94 -25.33
C HIS A 99 9.27 -5.95 -26.23
N THR A 100 9.16 -6.88 -27.20
CA THR A 100 8.08 -6.89 -28.20
C THR A 100 7.21 -8.13 -28.19
N VAL A 101 7.50 -9.11 -27.31
CA VAL A 101 6.71 -10.34 -27.22
C VAL A 101 6.27 -10.55 -25.76
N LEU A 102 4.97 -10.69 -25.54
CA LEU A 102 4.43 -11.06 -24.23
C LEU A 102 4.80 -12.51 -23.89
N HIS A 103 5.04 -12.78 -22.62
CA HIS A 103 5.44 -14.10 -22.12
C HIS A 103 6.75 -14.61 -22.73
N ALA A 104 7.68 -13.71 -22.99
CA ALA A 104 9.03 -14.02 -23.45
C ALA A 104 10.07 -13.59 -22.40
N GLY A 105 11.03 -14.47 -22.09
CA GLY A 105 12.10 -14.14 -21.14
C GLY A 105 12.96 -15.36 -20.78
N GLY A 106 14.19 -15.10 -20.32
CA GLY A 106 15.16 -16.12 -19.92
C GLY A 106 14.89 -16.78 -18.55
N LYS A 107 13.77 -16.44 -17.91
CA LYS A 107 13.42 -16.87 -16.54
C LYS A 107 12.48 -18.09 -16.50
N PHE A 108 11.99 -18.58 -17.64
CA PHE A 108 11.08 -19.74 -17.74
C PHE A 108 11.78 -21.10 -17.71
N GLY A 109 13.06 -21.18 -17.98
CA GLY A 109 13.74 -22.46 -18.26
C GLY A 109 14.90 -22.82 -17.34
N GLY A 110 15.12 -22.15 -16.23
CA GLY A 110 16.14 -22.52 -15.20
C GLY A 110 17.60 -22.36 -15.61
N GLY A 111 17.92 -21.91 -16.81
CA GLY A 111 19.30 -21.87 -17.31
C GLY A 111 20.13 -20.65 -16.88
N GLY A 112 19.52 -19.54 -16.53
CA GLY A 112 20.22 -18.29 -16.24
C GLY A 112 19.93 -17.68 -14.86
N TYR A 113 18.79 -18.01 -14.26
CA TYR A 113 18.32 -17.51 -12.99
C TYR A 113 17.74 -18.65 -12.14
N LYS A 114 18.35 -18.94 -11.00
CA LYS A 114 17.83 -19.94 -10.04
C LYS A 114 16.66 -19.38 -9.24
N VAL A 115 16.76 -18.10 -8.89
CA VAL A 115 15.75 -17.33 -8.16
C VAL A 115 15.48 -16.07 -8.94
N SER A 116 14.22 -15.73 -9.18
CA SER A 116 13.83 -14.48 -9.81
C SER A 116 12.45 -14.03 -9.35
N GLY A 117 12.23 -12.71 -9.31
CA GLY A 117 10.92 -12.09 -9.08
C GLY A 117 10.09 -11.99 -10.36
N GLY A 118 10.75 -11.87 -11.51
CA GLY A 118 10.10 -11.77 -12.82
C GLY A 118 9.67 -13.12 -13.38
N LEU A 119 8.43 -13.55 -13.10
CA LEU A 119 7.93 -14.89 -13.44
C LEU A 119 7.13 -14.95 -14.74
N HIS A 120 6.50 -13.86 -15.14
CA HIS A 120 5.52 -13.86 -16.22
C HIS A 120 6.11 -13.48 -17.58
N GLY A 121 7.35 -12.98 -17.63
CA GLY A 121 8.02 -12.56 -18.88
C GLY A 121 7.28 -11.43 -19.61
N VAL A 122 6.65 -10.52 -18.86
CA VAL A 122 5.86 -9.43 -19.43
C VAL A 122 6.32 -8.04 -18.99
N GLY A 123 7.11 -7.90 -17.92
CA GLY A 123 7.46 -6.59 -17.33
C GLY A 123 8.03 -5.60 -18.34
N ALA A 124 9.15 -5.92 -18.98
CA ALA A 124 9.79 -5.03 -19.96
C ALA A 124 8.89 -4.73 -21.18
N SER A 125 8.16 -5.73 -21.67
CA SER A 125 7.26 -5.57 -22.80
C SER A 125 6.01 -4.73 -22.46
N VAL A 126 5.50 -4.83 -21.24
CA VAL A 126 4.39 -3.98 -20.74
C VAL A 126 4.86 -2.53 -20.60
N VAL A 127 6.06 -2.27 -20.03
CA VAL A 127 6.61 -0.92 -19.94
C VAL A 127 6.79 -0.31 -21.33
N ASN A 128 7.30 -1.07 -22.31
CA ASN A 128 7.38 -0.63 -23.71
C ASN A 128 5.98 -0.29 -24.27
N ALA A 129 4.99 -1.18 -24.10
CA ALA A 129 3.63 -0.98 -24.62
C ALA A 129 2.95 0.28 -24.05
N LEU A 130 3.28 0.66 -22.81
CA LEU A 130 2.69 1.79 -22.08
C LEU A 130 3.58 3.04 -22.09
N SER A 131 4.61 3.07 -22.97
CA SER A 131 5.51 4.20 -23.15
C SER A 131 5.41 4.78 -24.56
N THR A 132 5.47 6.11 -24.67
CA THR A 132 5.56 6.79 -25.97
C THR A 132 6.89 6.51 -26.66
N LYS A 133 7.94 6.36 -25.85
CA LYS A 133 9.30 6.05 -26.30
C LYS A 133 10.01 5.19 -25.25
N MET A 134 10.82 4.23 -25.69
CA MET A 134 11.77 3.51 -24.85
C MET A 134 13.08 3.33 -25.60
N ILE A 135 14.20 3.58 -24.92
CA ILE A 135 15.55 3.39 -25.43
C ILE A 135 16.25 2.40 -24.52
N VAL A 136 16.85 1.37 -25.10
CA VAL A 136 17.65 0.38 -24.38
C VAL A 136 19.06 0.37 -24.93
N GLU A 137 20.02 0.75 -24.09
CA GLU A 137 21.46 0.68 -24.40
C GLU A 137 22.05 -0.53 -23.64
N ILE A 138 22.79 -1.35 -24.35
CA ILE A 138 23.33 -2.63 -23.81
C ILE A 138 24.83 -2.67 -24.00
N SER A 139 25.54 -2.86 -22.90
CA SER A 139 26.98 -3.10 -22.91
C SER A 139 27.25 -4.58 -22.69
N ARG A 140 27.70 -5.27 -23.74
CA ARG A 140 27.94 -6.73 -23.68
C ARG A 140 29.03 -7.14 -24.66
N GLY A 141 29.90 -8.05 -24.27
CA GLY A 141 30.96 -8.58 -25.13
C GLY A 141 31.96 -7.52 -25.61
N GLY A 142 32.20 -6.45 -24.83
CA GLY A 142 33.10 -5.35 -25.20
C GLY A 142 32.49 -4.30 -26.12
N LYS A 143 31.22 -4.48 -26.50
CA LYS A 143 30.50 -3.61 -27.43
C LYS A 143 29.34 -2.90 -26.76
N LEU A 144 28.96 -1.74 -27.30
CA LEU A 144 27.79 -0.98 -26.88
C LEU A 144 26.77 -0.99 -28.05
N TYR A 145 25.56 -1.37 -27.69
CA TYR A 145 24.42 -1.47 -28.60
C TYR A 145 23.30 -0.55 -28.15
N ASP A 146 22.46 -0.10 -29.10
CA ASP A 146 21.21 0.57 -28.82
C ASP A 146 20.05 0.01 -29.65
N ILE A 147 18.83 0.10 -29.08
CA ILE A 147 17.57 -0.23 -29.74
C ILE A 147 16.49 0.69 -29.21
N GLU A 148 15.56 1.13 -30.08
CA GLU A 148 14.47 2.01 -29.67
C GLU A 148 13.10 1.43 -30.00
N PHE A 149 12.14 1.75 -29.12
CA PHE A 149 10.76 1.30 -29.21
C PHE A 149 9.79 2.47 -28.99
N SER A 150 8.56 2.29 -29.47
CA SER A 150 7.43 3.17 -29.21
C SER A 150 6.14 2.36 -29.15
N ARG A 151 5.40 2.48 -28.06
CA ARG A 151 4.07 1.85 -27.87
C ARG A 151 4.06 0.36 -28.23
N GLY A 152 5.09 -0.38 -27.79
CA GLY A 152 5.24 -1.81 -28.02
C GLY A 152 5.93 -2.20 -29.34
N LYS A 153 6.23 -1.27 -30.25
CA LYS A 153 6.83 -1.53 -31.56
C LYS A 153 8.27 -1.07 -31.62
N THR A 154 9.13 -1.83 -32.32
CA THR A 154 10.49 -1.43 -32.61
C THR A 154 10.50 -0.27 -33.60
N THR A 155 11.08 0.86 -33.25
CA THR A 155 11.23 2.05 -34.12
C THR A 155 12.65 2.19 -34.69
N LYS A 156 13.65 1.71 -33.94
CA LYS A 156 15.04 1.62 -34.41
C LYS A 156 15.55 0.23 -34.07
N LYS A 157 16.02 -0.50 -35.04
CA LYS A 157 16.58 -1.86 -34.87
C LYS A 157 17.86 -1.80 -34.04
N LEU A 158 18.21 -2.94 -33.43
CA LEU A 158 19.47 -3.10 -32.70
C LEU A 158 20.66 -2.72 -33.57
N ASN A 159 21.46 -1.80 -33.06
CA ASN A 159 22.64 -1.29 -33.75
C ASN A 159 23.83 -1.21 -32.80
N GLU A 160 25.02 -1.55 -33.28
CA GLU A 160 26.28 -1.34 -32.56
C GLU A 160 26.67 0.12 -32.68
N ILE A 161 26.82 0.81 -31.54
CA ILE A 161 27.11 2.25 -31.49
C ILE A 161 28.49 2.58 -30.94
N GLY A 162 29.27 1.57 -30.51
CA GLY A 162 30.61 1.78 -30.01
C GLY A 162 31.17 0.60 -29.20
N GLU A 163 32.31 0.82 -28.57
CA GLU A 163 32.98 -0.12 -27.69
C GLU A 163 32.82 0.31 -26.23
N LYS A 164 32.56 -0.66 -25.34
CA LYS A 164 32.49 -0.44 -23.90
C LYS A 164 32.89 -1.70 -23.16
N LYS A 165 33.98 -1.63 -22.37
CA LYS A 165 34.50 -2.78 -21.61
C LYS A 165 33.59 -3.22 -20.47
N ALA A 166 32.91 -2.28 -19.78
CA ALA A 166 31.99 -2.60 -18.71
C ALA A 166 30.70 -3.21 -19.27
N THR A 167 30.13 -4.21 -18.59
CA THR A 167 28.83 -4.80 -18.94
C THR A 167 27.70 -4.06 -18.23
N GLY A 168 26.47 -4.23 -18.69
CA GLY A 168 25.26 -3.69 -18.06
C GLY A 168 24.21 -3.29 -19.06
N SER A 169 23.06 -2.89 -18.53
CA SER A 169 21.93 -2.36 -19.31
C SER A 169 21.56 -0.96 -18.86
N LYS A 170 21.12 -0.12 -19.80
CA LYS A 170 20.54 1.19 -19.51
C LYS A 170 19.23 1.29 -20.27
N THR A 171 18.13 1.40 -19.52
CA THR A 171 16.78 1.55 -20.06
C THR A 171 16.26 2.93 -19.73
N THR A 172 15.84 3.71 -20.74
CA THR A 172 15.17 4.99 -20.56
C THR A 172 13.80 4.92 -21.20
N PHE A 173 12.74 5.32 -20.48
CA PHE A 173 11.38 5.28 -21.01
C PHE A 173 10.54 6.49 -20.60
N TRP A 174 9.58 6.83 -21.45
CA TRP A 174 8.63 7.95 -21.31
C TRP A 174 7.23 7.39 -21.20
N PRO A 175 6.54 7.53 -20.06
CA PRO A 175 5.17 7.03 -19.92
C PRO A 175 4.22 7.71 -20.91
N ASP A 176 3.22 6.95 -21.39
CA ASP A 176 2.28 7.44 -22.40
C ASP A 176 1.12 8.22 -21.75
N PRO A 177 0.99 9.55 -22.00
CA PRO A 177 -0.08 10.36 -21.44
C PRO A 177 -1.48 10.01 -22.00
N GLU A 178 -1.58 9.18 -23.05
CA GLU A 178 -2.86 8.61 -23.48
C GLU A 178 -3.36 7.50 -22.56
N ILE A 179 -2.48 6.92 -21.74
CA ILE A 179 -2.78 5.81 -20.82
C ILE A 179 -2.88 6.30 -19.38
N PHE A 180 -1.92 7.13 -18.95
CA PHE A 180 -1.83 7.58 -17.57
C PHE A 180 -2.50 8.94 -17.39
N GLU A 181 -3.28 9.07 -16.32
CA GLU A 181 -3.95 10.32 -15.92
C GLU A 181 -2.92 11.41 -15.58
N GLU A 182 -1.81 10.98 -14.94
CA GLU A 182 -0.66 11.80 -14.60
C GLU A 182 0.62 11.05 -15.00
N THR A 183 1.63 11.78 -15.46
CA THR A 183 2.93 11.22 -15.84
C THR A 183 4.07 11.74 -14.97
N GLU A 184 3.76 12.40 -13.87
CA GLU A 184 4.72 12.94 -12.92
C GLU A 184 5.05 11.93 -11.83
N TYR A 185 6.34 11.59 -11.68
CA TYR A 185 6.81 10.65 -10.68
C TYR A 185 6.98 11.32 -9.32
N ASP A 186 6.50 10.66 -8.25
CA ASP A 186 6.78 11.07 -6.89
C ASP A 186 8.11 10.47 -6.40
N TYR A 187 9.04 11.37 -6.01
CA TYR A 187 10.36 10.97 -5.52
C TYR A 187 10.27 10.14 -4.24
N ALA A 188 9.38 10.50 -3.31
CA ALA A 188 9.27 9.81 -2.03
C ALA A 188 8.79 8.35 -2.20
N THR A 189 7.84 8.13 -3.10
CA THR A 189 7.34 6.78 -3.44
C THR A 189 8.47 5.90 -4.00
N LEU A 190 9.27 6.42 -4.92
CA LEU A 190 10.43 5.68 -5.44
C LEU A 190 11.50 5.47 -4.38
N GLN A 191 11.77 6.47 -3.54
CA GLN A 191 12.73 6.42 -2.44
C GLN A 191 12.41 5.27 -1.47
N HIS A 192 11.18 5.16 -1.02
CA HIS A 192 10.74 4.09 -0.11
C HIS A 192 10.96 2.72 -0.73
N ARG A 193 10.48 2.52 -1.95
CA ARG A 193 10.57 1.20 -2.61
C ARG A 193 12.00 0.79 -2.93
N LEU A 194 12.85 1.71 -3.42
CA LEU A 194 14.25 1.41 -3.72
C LEU A 194 15.07 1.14 -2.46
N ARG A 195 14.78 1.82 -1.35
CA ARG A 195 15.38 1.55 -0.04
C ARG A 195 15.01 0.14 0.45
N GLU A 196 13.76 -0.25 0.33
CA GLU A 196 13.26 -1.59 0.66
C GLU A 196 14.00 -2.68 -0.15
N MET A 197 14.11 -2.49 -1.48
CA MET A 197 14.85 -3.41 -2.36
C MET A 197 16.32 -3.54 -1.96
N ALA A 198 16.95 -2.44 -1.54
CA ALA A 198 18.34 -2.46 -1.08
C ALA A 198 18.51 -3.23 0.24
N PHE A 199 17.56 -3.15 1.16
CA PHE A 199 17.56 -3.99 2.38
C PHE A 199 17.38 -5.47 2.08
N LEU A 200 16.51 -5.81 1.13
CA LEU A 200 16.21 -7.20 0.74
C LEU A 200 17.33 -7.85 -0.07
N THR A 201 18.17 -7.04 -0.73
CA THR A 201 19.27 -7.52 -1.57
C THR A 201 20.60 -7.08 -0.96
N LYS A 202 21.04 -7.83 0.03
CA LYS A 202 22.26 -7.54 0.81
C LYS A 202 23.46 -7.18 -0.08
N GLY A 203 24.09 -6.04 0.21
CA GLY A 203 25.31 -5.58 -0.47
C GLY A 203 25.11 -4.92 -1.83
N ILE A 204 23.86 -4.77 -2.31
CA ILE A 204 23.58 -3.97 -3.52
C ILE A 204 23.66 -2.48 -3.19
N GLU A 205 24.15 -1.69 -4.14
CA GLU A 205 24.12 -0.23 -4.11
C GLU A 205 23.04 0.28 -5.08
N ILE A 206 21.99 0.93 -4.57
CA ILE A 206 20.95 1.55 -5.38
C ILE A 206 21.02 3.06 -5.21
N THR A 207 21.20 3.80 -6.30
CA THR A 207 21.19 5.27 -6.31
C THR A 207 19.88 5.77 -6.92
N LEU A 208 19.17 6.63 -6.21
CA LEU A 208 18.04 7.42 -6.75
C LEU A 208 18.46 8.88 -6.94
N GLU A 209 18.22 9.43 -8.11
CA GLU A 209 18.57 10.82 -8.47
C GLU A 209 17.38 11.51 -9.12
N ASP A 210 16.97 12.67 -8.60
CA ASP A 210 16.00 13.55 -9.24
C ASP A 210 16.71 14.70 -9.93
N LYS A 211 16.60 14.78 -11.27
CA LYS A 211 17.23 15.80 -12.11
C LYS A 211 16.28 16.90 -12.55
N ARG A 212 15.01 16.82 -12.14
CA ARG A 212 14.02 17.83 -12.50
C ARG A 212 14.42 19.22 -11.98
N PRO A 213 13.93 20.29 -12.60
CA PRO A 213 14.18 21.65 -12.12
C PRO A 213 13.69 21.85 -10.67
N GLY A 214 14.55 22.40 -9.81
CA GLY A 214 14.28 22.60 -8.38
C GLY A 214 15.40 22.07 -7.50
N GLU A 215 15.08 21.54 -6.32
CA GLU A 215 16.07 20.91 -5.44
C GLU A 215 16.52 19.56 -6.02
N LYS A 216 17.76 19.51 -6.51
CA LYS A 216 18.37 18.25 -6.95
C LYS A 216 18.53 17.32 -5.77
N LYS A 217 17.79 16.20 -5.77
CA LYS A 217 17.86 15.16 -4.75
C LYS A 217 18.69 13.99 -5.27
N LYS A 218 19.59 13.49 -4.45
CA LYS A 218 20.33 12.25 -4.73
C LYS A 218 20.52 11.49 -3.44
N GLU A 219 20.16 10.23 -3.43
CA GLU A 219 20.32 9.32 -2.30
C GLU A 219 20.91 7.99 -2.74
N VAL A 220 21.71 7.38 -1.87
CA VAL A 220 22.34 6.08 -2.12
C VAL A 220 21.90 5.13 -1.01
N PHE A 221 21.34 4.00 -1.39
CA PHE A 221 20.91 2.93 -0.50
C PHE A 221 21.90 1.78 -0.61
N HIS A 222 22.55 1.46 0.48
CA HIS A 222 23.50 0.35 0.56
C HIS A 222 23.54 -0.21 1.97
N TYR A 223 23.15 -1.47 2.15
CA TYR A 223 22.95 -2.10 3.45
C TYR A 223 23.61 -3.47 3.51
N GLU A 224 24.75 -3.56 4.19
CA GLU A 224 25.48 -4.81 4.37
C GLU A 224 24.81 -5.77 5.37
N GLY A 225 24.05 -5.23 6.31
CA GLY A 225 23.33 -6.02 7.33
C GLY A 225 21.99 -6.56 6.87
N GLY A 226 21.52 -6.21 5.66
CA GLY A 226 20.29 -6.76 5.07
C GLY A 226 19.07 -6.61 5.98
N LEU A 227 18.33 -7.71 6.22
CA LEU A 227 17.10 -7.70 7.02
C LEU A 227 17.32 -7.24 8.49
N LYS A 228 18.49 -7.46 9.07
CA LYS A 228 18.82 -6.92 10.42
C LYS A 228 18.78 -5.40 10.45
N GLU A 229 19.38 -4.77 9.45
CA GLU A 229 19.37 -3.31 9.32
C GLU A 229 17.98 -2.80 8.99
N PHE A 230 17.22 -3.53 8.20
CA PHE A 230 15.85 -3.18 7.90
C PHE A 230 14.96 -3.14 9.15
N VAL A 231 15.02 -4.16 10.01
CA VAL A 231 14.28 -4.15 11.29
C VAL A 231 14.74 -3.01 12.19
N ARG A 232 16.07 -2.73 12.26
CA ARG A 232 16.58 -1.58 13.01
C ARG A 232 16.07 -0.25 12.47
N HIS A 233 15.99 -0.11 11.16
CA HIS A 233 15.45 1.07 10.49
C HIS A 233 13.97 1.28 10.85
N LEU A 234 13.14 0.24 10.73
CA LEU A 234 11.72 0.28 11.07
C LEU A 234 11.46 0.58 12.56
N ASN A 235 12.40 0.23 13.43
CA ASN A 235 12.31 0.47 14.86
C ASN A 235 13.11 1.69 15.35
N SER A 236 13.68 2.48 14.44
CA SER A 236 14.52 3.65 14.80
C SER A 236 13.78 4.66 15.67
N ASN A 237 12.48 4.82 15.46
CA ASN A 237 11.60 5.75 16.18
C ASN A 237 10.75 5.08 17.26
N LYS A 238 11.03 3.81 17.63
CA LYS A 238 10.29 3.02 18.63
C LYS A 238 11.21 2.69 19.80
N ASP A 239 10.65 2.53 21.00
CA ASP A 239 11.40 2.02 22.14
C ASP A 239 11.43 0.51 22.09
N LYS A 240 12.63 -0.06 22.26
CA LYS A 240 12.87 -1.48 22.08
C LYS A 240 12.67 -2.22 23.40
N VAL A 241 12.07 -3.40 23.35
CA VAL A 241 11.95 -4.30 24.51
C VAL A 241 13.27 -5.03 24.78
N HIS A 242 14.06 -5.26 23.72
CA HIS A 242 15.39 -5.88 23.77
C HIS A 242 16.30 -5.30 22.70
N GLU A 243 17.61 -5.29 22.95
CA GLU A 243 18.59 -4.61 22.07
C GLU A 243 18.92 -5.39 20.80
N SER A 244 19.04 -6.72 20.90
CA SER A 244 19.43 -7.54 19.76
C SER A 244 18.28 -7.70 18.74
N VAL A 245 18.61 -7.73 17.48
CA VAL A 245 17.67 -8.17 16.42
C VAL A 245 17.89 -9.66 16.25
N PHE A 246 16.88 -10.48 16.56
CA PHE A 246 16.90 -11.89 16.20
C PHE A 246 16.93 -12.01 14.67
N TYR A 247 17.82 -12.87 14.17
CA TYR A 247 18.00 -13.11 12.75
C TYR A 247 18.53 -14.50 12.51
N PHE A 248 17.99 -15.14 11.51
CA PHE A 248 18.56 -16.35 10.94
C PHE A 248 18.35 -16.40 9.43
N GLU A 249 19.21 -17.16 8.78
CA GLU A 249 19.13 -17.58 7.38
C GLU A 249 19.22 -19.10 7.37
N TYR A 250 18.29 -19.74 6.68
CA TYR A 250 18.27 -21.19 6.55
C TYR A 250 18.04 -21.58 5.10
N ILE A 251 18.94 -22.43 4.58
CA ILE A 251 18.94 -22.88 3.18
C ILE A 251 18.82 -24.40 3.16
N ASP A 252 17.83 -24.92 2.44
CA ASP A 252 17.71 -26.35 2.11
C ASP A 252 17.43 -26.52 0.62
N LYS A 253 18.38 -27.20 -0.09
CA LYS A 253 18.35 -27.43 -1.53
C LYS A 253 18.18 -26.14 -2.35
N SER A 254 16.94 -25.87 -2.79
CA SER A 254 16.58 -24.71 -3.62
C SER A 254 15.66 -23.70 -2.90
N GLN A 255 15.45 -23.91 -1.61
CA GLN A 255 14.62 -23.05 -0.78
C GLN A 255 15.47 -22.35 0.27
N GLU A 256 15.23 -21.08 0.46
CA GLU A 256 15.91 -20.24 1.45
C GLU A 256 14.84 -19.46 2.22
N VAL A 257 15.04 -19.31 3.52
CA VAL A 257 14.27 -18.42 4.38
C VAL A 257 15.20 -17.56 5.21
N GLU A 258 14.97 -16.27 5.18
CA GLU A 258 15.55 -15.31 6.09
C GLU A 258 14.45 -14.72 6.97
N VAL A 259 14.70 -14.62 8.27
CA VAL A 259 13.80 -13.97 9.23
C VAL A 259 14.61 -13.01 10.08
N ALA A 260 14.09 -11.79 10.23
CA ALA A 260 14.57 -10.84 11.22
C ALA A 260 13.40 -10.34 12.06
N LEU A 261 13.56 -10.25 13.39
CA LEU A 261 12.53 -9.69 14.25
C LEU A 261 13.10 -8.98 15.49
N GLN A 262 12.32 -8.03 16.01
CA GLN A 262 12.58 -7.34 17.27
C GLN A 262 11.25 -6.87 17.89
N TYR A 263 11.15 -6.91 19.21
CA TYR A 263 10.01 -6.39 19.93
C TYR A 263 10.21 -4.94 20.38
N THR A 264 9.14 -4.17 20.29
CA THR A 264 9.07 -2.78 20.75
C THR A 264 8.02 -2.61 21.85
N ASP A 265 8.02 -1.47 22.51
CA ASP A 265 7.01 -1.11 23.53
C ASP A 265 5.60 -0.87 22.95
N LYS A 266 5.49 -0.78 21.63
CA LYS A 266 4.24 -0.49 20.92
C LYS A 266 3.22 -1.63 21.04
N TYR A 267 1.98 -1.34 20.68
CA TYR A 267 0.86 -2.29 20.78
C TYR A 267 0.52 -2.95 19.44
N ASN A 268 0.97 -2.36 18.34
CA ASN A 268 0.69 -2.86 17.00
C ASN A 268 1.80 -3.79 16.52
N GLU A 269 1.45 -4.77 15.70
CA GLU A 269 2.40 -5.60 14.98
C GLU A 269 2.75 -4.97 13.62
N LEU A 270 3.99 -5.13 13.17
CA LEU A 270 4.42 -4.86 11.80
C LEU A 270 5.07 -6.12 11.25
N LEU A 271 4.36 -6.81 10.36
CA LEU A 271 4.80 -8.04 9.72
C LEU A 271 4.92 -7.82 8.22
N LEU A 272 6.15 -7.81 7.73
CA LEU A 272 6.46 -7.73 6.31
C LEU A 272 6.83 -9.11 5.79
N SER A 273 6.30 -9.50 4.65
CA SER A 273 6.60 -10.80 4.04
C SER A 273 6.92 -10.68 2.57
N TYR A 274 7.95 -11.42 2.14
CA TYR A 274 8.50 -11.37 0.80
C TYR A 274 8.71 -12.77 0.23
N ALA A 275 8.50 -12.92 -1.07
CA ALA A 275 8.86 -14.10 -1.83
C ALA A 275 9.64 -13.66 -3.09
N ASN A 276 10.90 -14.11 -3.22
CA ASN A 276 11.82 -13.66 -4.26
C ASN A 276 11.89 -12.12 -4.38
N ASN A 277 12.02 -11.42 -3.24
CA ASN A 277 12.06 -9.97 -3.08
C ASN A 277 10.75 -9.24 -3.47
N ILE A 278 9.68 -9.96 -3.77
CA ILE A 278 8.35 -9.39 -4.03
C ILE A 278 7.59 -9.32 -2.72
N ASN A 279 7.05 -8.14 -2.41
CA ASN A 279 6.21 -7.93 -1.23
C ASN A 279 4.88 -8.68 -1.37
N THR A 280 4.59 -9.57 -0.42
CA THR A 280 3.33 -10.31 -0.36
C THR A 280 2.40 -9.64 0.65
N LEU A 281 1.72 -8.58 0.24
CA LEU A 281 0.87 -7.75 1.12
C LEU A 281 -0.22 -8.56 1.84
N GLU A 282 -0.76 -9.58 1.19
CA GLU A 282 -1.75 -10.50 1.77
C GLU A 282 -1.10 -11.72 2.46
N GLY A 283 0.23 -11.72 2.58
CA GLY A 283 1.00 -12.79 3.19
C GLY A 283 1.09 -14.04 2.34
N GLY A 284 0.74 -15.18 2.91
CA GLY A 284 0.78 -16.49 2.26
C GLY A 284 1.26 -17.59 3.18
N SER A 285 1.59 -18.75 2.61
CA SER A 285 2.01 -19.95 3.32
C SER A 285 3.24 -19.74 4.21
N HIS A 286 4.25 -19.01 3.72
CA HIS A 286 5.49 -18.69 4.47
C HIS A 286 5.18 -17.86 5.73
N LEU A 287 4.36 -16.80 5.62
CA LEU A 287 3.97 -15.99 6.78
C LEU A 287 3.11 -16.79 7.77
N ALA A 288 2.24 -17.67 7.26
CA ALA A 288 1.45 -18.56 8.09
C ALA A 288 2.35 -19.53 8.88
N GLY A 289 3.39 -20.09 8.25
CA GLY A 289 4.41 -20.92 8.91
C GLY A 289 5.15 -20.17 10.01
N PHE A 290 5.58 -18.95 9.75
CA PHE A 290 6.23 -18.08 10.75
C PHE A 290 5.31 -17.81 11.96
N LYS A 291 4.06 -17.40 11.72
CA LYS A 291 3.09 -17.12 12.79
C LYS A 291 2.81 -18.35 13.66
N SER A 292 2.73 -19.53 13.04
CA SER A 292 2.57 -20.82 13.74
C SER A 292 3.76 -21.12 14.64
N ALA A 293 4.98 -21.07 14.07
CA ALA A 293 6.22 -21.31 14.78
C ALA A 293 6.40 -20.36 15.98
N LEU A 294 6.23 -19.07 15.75
CA LEU A 294 6.37 -18.03 16.76
C LEU A 294 5.46 -18.33 17.97
N THR A 295 4.18 -18.59 17.70
CA THR A 295 3.19 -18.85 18.76
C THR A 295 3.52 -20.13 19.53
N LYS A 296 3.90 -21.19 18.83
CA LYS A 296 4.27 -22.48 19.44
C LYS A 296 5.51 -22.36 20.32
N VAL A 297 6.60 -21.82 19.78
CA VAL A 297 7.90 -21.71 20.49
C VAL A 297 7.77 -20.84 21.73
N MET A 298 7.07 -19.70 21.65
CA MET A 298 6.85 -18.82 22.80
C MET A 298 6.07 -19.54 23.91
N ASN A 299 5.03 -20.30 23.57
CA ASN A 299 4.27 -21.07 24.56
C ASN A 299 5.10 -22.21 25.18
N ASP A 300 5.85 -22.96 24.35
CA ASP A 300 6.66 -24.08 24.83
C ASP A 300 7.78 -23.58 25.75
N TYR A 301 8.44 -22.49 25.40
CA TYR A 301 9.48 -21.87 26.24
C TYR A 301 8.89 -21.31 27.54
N ALA A 302 7.75 -20.61 27.46
CA ALA A 302 7.09 -20.05 28.65
C ALA A 302 6.63 -21.13 29.65
N LYS A 303 6.10 -22.26 29.15
CA LYS A 303 5.74 -23.42 29.98
C LYS A 303 6.95 -24.07 30.61
N LYS A 304 8.00 -24.36 29.82
CA LYS A 304 9.24 -25.01 30.28
C LYS A 304 9.93 -24.22 31.38
N ASN A 305 9.85 -22.89 31.34
CA ASN A 305 10.50 -22.01 32.32
C ASN A 305 9.53 -21.50 33.41
N ASN A 306 8.32 -22.05 33.53
CA ASN A 306 7.30 -21.68 34.53
C ASN A 306 6.93 -20.19 34.51
N ILE A 307 6.98 -19.54 33.33
CA ILE A 307 6.60 -18.13 33.15
C ILE A 307 5.08 -17.97 33.05
N VAL A 308 4.38 -18.97 32.51
CA VAL A 308 2.92 -19.09 32.48
C VAL A 308 2.46 -20.17 33.43
N LYS A 309 1.27 -20.01 34.02
CA LYS A 309 0.68 -21.00 34.90
C LYS A 309 0.19 -22.21 34.10
N GLU A 310 0.05 -23.34 34.82
CA GLU A 310 -0.52 -24.54 34.22
C GLU A 310 -1.94 -24.26 33.70
N GLY A 311 -2.22 -24.61 32.46
CA GLY A 311 -3.48 -24.31 31.77
C GLY A 311 -3.60 -22.93 31.11
N GLU A 312 -2.65 -22.00 31.34
CA GLU A 312 -2.59 -20.73 30.62
C GLU A 312 -1.78 -20.89 29.32
N SER A 313 -2.19 -20.18 28.27
CA SER A 313 -1.46 -20.11 26.99
C SER A 313 -1.60 -18.74 26.36
N LEU A 314 -0.54 -18.31 25.67
CA LEU A 314 -0.52 -17.08 24.87
C LEU A 314 -1.19 -17.34 23.52
N SER A 315 -2.08 -16.46 23.09
CA SER A 315 -2.65 -16.49 21.73
C SER A 315 -1.64 -15.94 20.69
N GLY A 316 -1.92 -16.18 19.42
CA GLY A 316 -1.13 -15.58 18.35
C GLY A 316 -1.08 -14.05 18.40
N GLU A 317 -2.15 -13.38 18.79
CA GLU A 317 -2.20 -11.93 18.99
C GLU A 317 -1.30 -11.47 20.14
N ASP A 318 -1.32 -12.20 21.27
CA ASP A 318 -0.50 -11.86 22.44
C ASP A 318 1.01 -11.89 22.12
N VAL A 319 1.44 -12.88 21.32
CA VAL A 319 2.87 -13.03 20.96
C VAL A 319 3.30 -12.09 19.84
N ARG A 320 2.37 -11.43 19.15
CA ARG A 320 2.71 -10.49 18.08
C ARG A 320 2.54 -9.03 18.50
N GLU A 321 1.99 -8.72 19.67
CA GLU A 321 1.90 -7.34 20.16
C GLU A 321 3.29 -6.70 20.29
N GLY A 322 3.50 -5.58 19.60
CA GLY A 322 4.76 -4.86 19.56
C GLY A 322 5.87 -5.51 18.71
N LEU A 323 5.54 -6.57 17.97
CA LEU A 323 6.48 -7.26 17.09
C LEU A 323 6.70 -6.50 15.79
N THR A 324 7.95 -6.25 15.43
CA THR A 324 8.39 -5.95 14.07
C THR A 324 9.12 -7.17 13.54
N ALA A 325 8.62 -7.77 12.45
CA ALA A 325 9.26 -8.94 11.83
C ALA A 325 9.20 -8.88 10.31
N ILE A 326 10.26 -9.40 9.69
CA ILE A 326 10.38 -9.54 8.24
C ILE A 326 10.65 -11.01 7.95
N VAL A 327 9.84 -11.58 7.06
CA VAL A 327 9.98 -12.97 6.60
C VAL A 327 10.20 -12.95 5.09
N SER A 328 11.39 -13.31 4.65
CA SER A 328 11.76 -13.38 3.23
C SER A 328 12.06 -14.82 2.85
N VAL A 329 11.44 -15.29 1.77
CA VAL A 329 11.72 -16.61 1.20
C VAL A 329 12.19 -16.50 -0.23
N LYS A 330 13.13 -17.36 -0.62
CA LYS A 330 13.60 -17.48 -2.00
C LYS A 330 13.40 -18.92 -2.48
N MET A 331 12.88 -19.07 -3.69
CA MET A 331 12.60 -20.36 -4.31
C MET A 331 12.62 -20.29 -5.82
N THR A 332 12.82 -21.44 -6.47
CA THR A 332 12.88 -21.53 -7.94
C THR A 332 11.54 -21.37 -8.63
N HIS A 333 10.45 -21.84 -8.01
CA HIS A 333 9.11 -21.87 -8.61
C HIS A 333 8.04 -21.29 -7.68
N PRO A 334 8.04 -19.97 -7.43
CA PRO A 334 7.01 -19.36 -6.60
C PRO A 334 5.67 -19.35 -7.34
N GLN A 335 4.60 -19.65 -6.60
CA GLN A 335 3.22 -19.63 -7.08
C GLN A 335 2.49 -18.53 -6.30
N PHE A 336 2.01 -17.53 -7.01
CA PHE A 336 1.26 -16.43 -6.42
C PHE A 336 -0.22 -16.51 -6.76
N GLU A 337 -1.06 -16.07 -5.84
CA GLU A 337 -2.48 -15.84 -6.10
C GLU A 337 -2.63 -14.50 -6.85
N GLY A 338 -2.96 -14.57 -8.16
CA GLY A 338 -3.19 -13.41 -9.02
C GLY A 338 -1.93 -12.72 -9.58
N GLN A 339 -2.14 -11.80 -10.51
CA GLN A 339 -1.09 -11.08 -11.23
C GLN A 339 -0.32 -10.08 -10.35
N THR A 340 -0.97 -9.52 -9.34
CA THR A 340 -0.37 -8.56 -8.39
C THR A 340 0.63 -9.20 -7.43
N LYS A 341 0.74 -10.54 -7.43
CA LYS A 341 1.65 -11.33 -6.60
C LYS A 341 1.49 -11.06 -5.09
N ALA A 342 0.31 -10.63 -4.67
CA ALA A 342 0.06 -10.19 -3.30
C ALA A 342 0.11 -11.31 -2.26
N LYS A 343 -0.06 -12.58 -2.66
CA LYS A 343 -0.09 -13.73 -1.75
C LYS A 343 0.65 -14.94 -2.32
N LEU A 344 1.52 -15.54 -1.49
CA LEU A 344 2.25 -16.76 -1.86
C LEU A 344 1.40 -18.01 -1.59
N GLY A 345 1.20 -18.83 -2.64
CA GLY A 345 0.37 -20.04 -2.62
C GLY A 345 1.12 -21.33 -2.31
N ASN A 346 2.44 -21.38 -2.46
CA ASN A 346 3.26 -22.60 -2.26
C ASN A 346 3.05 -23.23 -0.88
N THR A 347 2.27 -24.32 -0.79
CA THR A 347 1.90 -24.93 0.49
C THR A 347 3.09 -25.51 1.27
N GLU A 348 4.11 -26.00 0.58
CA GLU A 348 5.34 -26.56 1.14
C GLU A 348 6.14 -25.52 1.97
N MET A 349 6.04 -24.24 1.61
CA MET A 349 6.77 -23.16 2.31
C MET A 349 6.28 -22.97 3.75
N ARG A 350 5.03 -23.35 4.05
CA ARG A 350 4.54 -23.28 5.42
C ARG A 350 5.36 -24.16 6.37
N GLY A 351 5.51 -25.43 6.03
CA GLY A 351 6.26 -26.39 6.85
C GLY A 351 7.75 -26.06 6.92
N PHE A 352 8.33 -25.61 5.79
CA PHE A 352 9.72 -25.21 5.70
C PHE A 352 10.04 -24.04 6.65
N VAL A 353 9.28 -22.95 6.57
CA VAL A 353 9.44 -21.77 7.43
C VAL A 353 9.11 -22.08 8.89
N GLU A 354 8.06 -22.88 9.15
CA GLU A 354 7.68 -23.28 10.51
C GLU A 354 8.80 -24.05 11.20
N THR A 355 9.44 -24.99 10.50
CA THR A 355 10.52 -25.82 11.05
C THR A 355 11.75 -24.97 11.33
N ALA A 356 12.24 -24.23 10.33
CA ALA A 356 13.42 -23.38 10.47
C ALA A 356 13.25 -22.34 11.59
N THR A 357 12.12 -21.64 11.58
CA THR A 357 11.83 -20.62 12.62
C THR A 357 11.74 -21.25 14.01
N SER A 358 11.14 -22.44 14.14
CA SER A 358 11.00 -23.09 15.45
C SER A 358 12.35 -23.47 16.04
N GLN A 359 13.28 -23.97 15.23
CA GLN A 359 14.62 -24.37 15.69
C GLN A 359 15.44 -23.15 16.11
N GLU A 360 15.55 -22.16 15.23
CA GLU A 360 16.40 -20.99 15.44
C GLU A 360 15.88 -20.07 16.56
N LEU A 361 14.55 -19.86 16.61
CA LEU A 361 13.95 -19.04 17.68
C LEU A 361 14.10 -19.70 19.05
N LEU A 362 13.94 -21.03 19.15
CA LEU A 362 14.12 -21.73 20.41
C LEU A 362 15.57 -21.62 20.89
N ALA A 363 16.54 -21.78 20.01
CA ALA A 363 17.98 -21.61 20.31
C ALA A 363 18.24 -20.19 20.83
N PHE A 364 17.75 -19.17 20.11
CA PHE A 364 17.89 -17.77 20.53
C PHE A 364 17.35 -17.51 21.94
N LEU A 365 16.13 -17.98 22.24
CA LEU A 365 15.53 -17.78 23.56
C LEU A 365 16.32 -18.47 24.68
N GLN A 366 16.90 -19.64 24.40
CA GLN A 366 17.73 -20.38 25.36
C GLN A 366 19.10 -19.72 25.59
N GLU A 367 19.71 -19.18 24.55
CA GLU A 367 20.98 -18.48 24.60
C GLU A 367 20.87 -17.07 25.22
N ASN A 368 19.70 -16.43 25.11
CA ASN A 368 19.45 -15.06 25.56
C ASN A 368 18.32 -14.96 26.59
N PRO A 369 18.45 -15.57 27.79
CA PRO A 369 17.33 -15.68 28.75
C PRO A 369 16.83 -14.33 29.27
N LYS A 370 17.68 -13.31 29.33
CA LYS A 370 17.25 -11.94 29.72
C LYS A 370 16.30 -11.34 28.68
N GLU A 371 16.65 -11.44 27.41
CA GLU A 371 15.80 -10.96 26.31
C GLU A 371 14.53 -11.79 26.19
N ALA A 372 14.64 -13.11 26.29
CA ALA A 372 13.48 -14.01 26.31
C ALA A 372 12.47 -13.63 27.39
N ASN A 373 12.94 -13.35 28.61
CA ASN A 373 12.08 -12.89 29.70
C ASN A 373 11.43 -11.52 29.41
N ALA A 374 12.17 -10.58 28.83
CA ALA A 374 11.63 -9.28 28.45
C ALA A 374 10.51 -9.42 27.41
N ILE A 375 10.75 -10.22 26.37
CA ILE A 375 9.77 -10.53 25.32
C ILE A 375 8.53 -11.19 25.90
N LEU A 376 8.70 -12.23 26.70
CA LEU A 376 7.57 -12.97 27.28
C LEU A 376 6.76 -12.11 28.27
N ASN A 377 7.40 -11.22 29.04
CA ASN A 377 6.70 -10.26 29.89
C ASN A 377 5.83 -9.30 29.06
N LYS A 378 6.32 -8.87 27.89
CA LYS A 378 5.51 -8.09 26.94
C LYS A 378 4.28 -8.89 26.48
N CYS A 379 4.48 -10.15 26.05
CA CYS A 379 3.39 -11.03 25.60
C CYS A 379 2.36 -11.31 26.71
N LEU A 380 2.81 -11.52 27.97
CA LEU A 380 1.92 -11.70 29.12
C LEU A 380 1.12 -10.42 29.43
N SER A 381 1.76 -9.26 29.30
CA SER A 381 1.05 -7.98 29.47
C SER A 381 -0.03 -7.81 28.43
N ALA A 382 0.25 -8.17 27.17
CA ALA A 382 -0.72 -8.21 26.07
C ALA A 382 -1.88 -9.16 26.36
N SER A 383 -1.59 -10.38 26.78
CA SER A 383 -2.60 -11.39 27.13
C SER A 383 -3.55 -10.89 28.23
N ARG A 384 -3.01 -10.33 29.32
CA ARG A 384 -3.80 -9.76 30.42
C ARG A 384 -4.69 -8.60 29.94
N ALA A 385 -4.16 -7.72 29.09
CA ALA A 385 -4.92 -6.62 28.52
C ALA A 385 -6.06 -7.11 27.62
N ARG A 386 -5.81 -8.10 26.78
CA ARG A 386 -6.81 -8.75 25.93
C ARG A 386 -7.93 -9.42 26.75
N GLU A 387 -7.57 -10.13 27.81
CA GLU A 387 -8.58 -10.74 28.71
C GLU A 387 -9.43 -9.70 29.42
N ALA A 388 -8.82 -8.60 29.90
CA ALA A 388 -9.55 -7.49 30.49
C ALA A 388 -10.52 -6.85 29.49
N ALA A 389 -10.06 -6.61 28.26
CA ALA A 389 -10.90 -6.11 27.17
C ALA A 389 -12.05 -7.06 26.81
N ARG A 390 -11.81 -8.38 26.80
CA ARG A 390 -12.85 -9.41 26.57
C ARG A 390 -13.91 -9.40 27.67
N LYS A 391 -13.49 -9.31 28.94
CA LYS A 391 -14.41 -9.22 30.09
C LYS A 391 -15.26 -7.95 30.04
N ALA A 392 -14.66 -6.81 29.71
CA ALA A 392 -15.38 -5.55 29.55
C ALA A 392 -16.42 -5.62 28.41
N ARG A 393 -16.06 -6.19 27.26
CA ARG A 393 -16.99 -6.42 26.12
C ARG A 393 -18.16 -7.36 26.51
N ALA A 394 -17.88 -8.43 27.25
CA ALA A 394 -18.91 -9.36 27.69
C ALA A 394 -19.93 -8.70 28.64
N LEU A 395 -19.49 -7.76 29.50
CA LEU A 395 -20.36 -6.96 30.33
C LEU A 395 -21.24 -6.02 29.51
N VAL A 396 -20.67 -5.34 28.53
CA VAL A 396 -21.42 -4.46 27.60
C VAL A 396 -22.44 -5.28 26.80
N ARG A 397 -22.05 -6.45 26.26
CA ARG A 397 -22.98 -7.37 25.56
C ARG A 397 -24.14 -7.84 26.43
N ARG A 398 -23.91 -8.15 27.72
CA ARG A 398 -24.99 -8.50 28.65
C ARG A 398 -25.93 -7.33 28.89
N GLN A 399 -25.43 -6.12 29.01
CA GLN A 399 -26.25 -4.91 29.15
C GLN A 399 -27.05 -4.62 27.88
N SER A 400 -26.44 -4.77 26.67
CA SER A 400 -27.15 -4.58 25.41
C SER A 400 -28.14 -5.70 25.08
N ALA A 401 -27.91 -6.95 25.53
CA ALA A 401 -28.86 -8.05 25.35
C ALA A 401 -30.12 -7.87 26.21
N LEU A 402 -30.00 -7.19 27.33
CA LEU A 402 -31.13 -6.79 28.18
C LEU A 402 -31.91 -5.59 27.65
N GLN A 403 -31.28 -4.78 26.78
CA GLN A 403 -31.87 -3.57 26.18
C GLN A 403 -32.32 -3.73 24.71
N GLY A 404 -32.25 -4.96 24.15
CA GLY A 404 -32.42 -5.21 22.71
C GLY A 404 -31.21 -4.72 21.91
N LEU A 405 -30.84 -5.38 20.79
CA LEU A 405 -29.76 -5.02 19.89
C LEU A 405 -29.91 -3.56 19.37
N SER A 406 -29.63 -2.56 20.22
CA SER A 406 -29.75 -1.16 19.83
C SER A 406 -28.43 -0.70 19.21
N LEU A 407 -28.53 -0.26 17.96
CA LEU A 407 -27.50 0.51 17.29
C LEU A 407 -27.17 1.76 18.14
N PRO A 408 -25.97 2.36 17.99
CA PRO A 408 -25.61 3.56 18.73
C PRO A 408 -26.71 4.62 18.63
N GLY A 409 -27.16 5.18 19.75
CA GLY A 409 -28.27 6.15 19.76
C GLY A 409 -28.04 7.40 18.93
N LYS A 410 -26.79 7.67 18.56
CA LYS A 410 -26.40 8.75 17.66
C LYS A 410 -26.47 8.39 16.17
N LEU A 411 -26.45 7.10 15.84
CA LEU A 411 -26.49 6.65 14.44
C LEU A 411 -27.87 6.92 13.85
N ALA A 412 -27.90 7.71 12.78
CA ALA A 412 -29.05 7.79 11.90
C ALA A 412 -28.86 6.76 10.78
N ASP A 413 -29.38 5.56 10.98
CA ASP A 413 -29.22 4.43 10.07
C ASP A 413 -30.02 4.60 8.76
N CYS A 414 -29.68 3.85 7.73
CA CYS A 414 -30.44 3.75 6.48
C CYS A 414 -31.39 2.54 6.51
N SER A 415 -32.40 2.55 5.62
CA SER A 415 -33.36 1.45 5.55
C SER A 415 -32.95 0.31 4.64
N GLU A 416 -31.95 0.53 3.76
CA GLU A 416 -31.36 -0.51 2.90
C GLU A 416 -30.62 -1.54 3.75
N LYS A 417 -30.75 -2.81 3.40
CA LYS A 417 -30.11 -3.92 4.10
C LYS A 417 -28.99 -4.55 3.30
N ASP A 418 -28.91 -4.29 1.99
CA ASP A 418 -27.81 -4.73 1.16
C ASP A 418 -26.59 -3.81 1.42
N PRO A 419 -25.49 -4.35 1.99
CA PRO A 419 -24.30 -3.56 2.27
C PRO A 419 -23.68 -2.91 1.01
N ALA A 420 -23.83 -3.57 -0.16
CA ALA A 420 -23.30 -3.06 -1.42
C ALA A 420 -24.01 -1.78 -1.90
N LEU A 421 -25.25 -1.58 -1.46
CA LEU A 421 -26.06 -0.42 -1.77
C LEU A 421 -26.11 0.61 -0.62
N SER A 422 -25.43 0.32 0.50
CA SER A 422 -25.46 1.12 1.73
C SER A 422 -24.14 1.81 1.98
N GLU A 423 -24.20 3.02 2.49
CA GLU A 423 -23.03 3.80 2.86
C GLU A 423 -23.22 4.52 4.19
N ILE A 424 -22.13 4.77 4.92
CA ILE A 424 -22.13 5.49 6.18
C ILE A 424 -21.17 6.67 6.14
N PHE A 425 -21.66 7.85 6.56
CA PHE A 425 -20.88 9.05 6.74
C PHE A 425 -20.44 9.18 8.21
N LEU A 426 -19.15 9.26 8.44
CA LEU A 426 -18.55 9.65 9.73
C LEU A 426 -18.37 11.16 9.70
N VAL A 427 -19.21 11.88 10.44
CA VAL A 427 -19.31 13.33 10.35
C VAL A 427 -18.76 13.99 11.60
N GLU A 428 -17.94 15.01 11.42
CA GLU A 428 -17.41 15.81 12.51
C GLU A 428 -18.49 16.69 13.17
N GLY A 429 -18.69 16.48 14.48
CA GLY A 429 -19.57 17.30 15.29
C GLY A 429 -21.07 17.06 15.11
N ASP A 430 -21.83 17.51 16.09
CA ASP A 430 -23.29 17.34 16.10
C ASP A 430 -23.98 18.34 15.14
N SER A 431 -23.37 19.50 14.83
CA SER A 431 -23.92 20.51 13.92
C SER A 431 -23.94 20.01 12.49
N ALA A 432 -22.76 19.67 11.94
CA ALA A 432 -22.66 19.11 10.59
C ALA A 432 -23.38 17.76 10.49
N GLY A 433 -23.36 16.96 11.56
CA GLY A 433 -24.15 15.73 11.68
C GLY A 433 -25.65 15.96 11.59
N GLY A 434 -26.15 17.10 12.08
CA GLY A 434 -27.55 17.53 11.96
C GLY A 434 -27.93 17.83 10.51
N SER A 435 -27.14 18.65 9.82
CA SER A 435 -27.34 18.97 8.39
C SER A 435 -27.26 17.70 7.53
N ALA A 436 -26.26 16.83 7.78
CA ALA A 436 -26.11 15.56 7.07
C ALA A 436 -27.30 14.61 7.28
N LYS A 437 -27.82 14.52 8.50
CA LYS A 437 -29.02 13.72 8.80
C LYS A 437 -30.27 14.21 8.08
N GLN A 438 -30.39 15.52 7.88
CA GLN A 438 -31.50 16.12 7.13
C GLN A 438 -31.36 15.93 5.63
N GLY A 439 -30.16 16.16 5.09
CA GLY A 439 -29.89 16.12 3.65
C GLY A 439 -29.76 14.72 3.05
N ARG A 440 -29.45 13.69 3.85
CA ARG A 440 -29.13 12.34 3.34
C ARG A 440 -30.27 11.63 2.61
N ASP A 441 -29.95 10.74 1.73
CA ASP A 441 -30.88 9.70 1.27
C ASP A 441 -31.10 8.67 2.39
N ARG A 442 -32.27 8.74 3.03
CA ARG A 442 -32.62 7.84 4.15
C ARG A 442 -32.67 6.36 3.76
N LYS A 443 -32.77 6.07 2.48
CA LYS A 443 -32.79 4.70 2.00
C LYS A 443 -31.39 4.07 2.06
N ARG A 444 -30.36 4.76 1.59
CA ARG A 444 -29.02 4.19 1.36
C ARG A 444 -27.93 4.79 2.24
N GLN A 445 -28.15 5.96 2.83
CA GLN A 445 -27.14 6.69 3.57
C GLN A 445 -27.41 6.70 5.07
N ALA A 446 -26.45 6.20 5.84
CA ALA A 446 -26.39 6.33 7.28
C ALA A 446 -25.45 7.47 7.68
N VAL A 447 -25.69 8.10 8.83
CA VAL A 447 -24.86 9.20 9.37
C VAL A 447 -24.55 8.91 10.83
N LEU A 448 -23.26 8.88 11.16
CA LEU A 448 -22.74 8.76 12.53
C LEU A 448 -21.95 10.02 12.88
N PRO A 449 -22.48 10.95 13.69
CA PRO A 449 -21.74 12.09 14.19
C PRO A 449 -20.69 11.65 15.22
N LEU A 450 -19.48 12.22 15.11
CA LEU A 450 -18.38 12.01 16.03
C LEU A 450 -18.27 13.24 16.94
N ARG A 451 -18.11 13.06 18.26
CA ARG A 451 -17.93 14.17 19.21
C ARG A 451 -16.46 14.54 19.33
N GLY A 452 -16.01 15.46 18.46
CA GLY A 452 -14.64 15.98 18.51
C GLY A 452 -13.58 14.94 18.15
N LYS A 453 -12.37 15.15 18.65
CA LYS A 453 -11.20 14.30 18.38
C LYS A 453 -11.34 12.93 19.02
N ILE A 454 -11.31 11.87 18.23
CA ILE A 454 -11.32 10.50 18.74
C ILE A 454 -9.99 10.16 19.41
N LEU A 455 -9.98 9.08 20.19
CA LEU A 455 -8.77 8.59 20.85
C LEU A 455 -7.68 8.26 19.81
N ASN A 456 -6.47 8.76 20.03
CA ASN A 456 -5.31 8.37 19.24
C ASN A 456 -4.90 6.93 19.59
N VAL A 457 -5.25 6.00 18.71
CA VAL A 457 -5.00 4.56 18.90
C VAL A 457 -3.54 4.15 18.71
N GLU A 458 -2.70 5.01 18.12
CA GLU A 458 -1.25 4.78 18.03
C GLU A 458 -0.58 4.80 19.42
N LYS A 459 -1.14 5.60 20.35
CA LYS A 459 -0.64 5.77 21.73
C LYS A 459 -1.43 4.96 22.77
N ALA A 460 -2.55 4.40 22.39
CA ALA A 460 -3.47 3.77 23.34
C ALA A 460 -3.41 2.25 23.26
N ARG A 461 -3.40 1.60 24.41
CA ARG A 461 -3.60 0.16 24.50
C ARG A 461 -5.01 -0.22 24.06
N GLN A 462 -5.18 -1.45 23.58
CA GLN A 462 -6.45 -1.96 23.06
C GLN A 462 -7.59 -1.89 24.09
N ASP A 463 -7.32 -2.12 25.37
CA ASP A 463 -8.31 -2.00 26.44
C ASP A 463 -8.84 -0.57 26.60
N LYS A 464 -7.96 0.45 26.54
CA LYS A 464 -8.37 1.85 26.55
C LYS A 464 -9.13 2.24 25.29
N MET A 465 -8.68 1.78 24.13
CA MET A 465 -9.33 2.01 22.85
C MET A 465 -10.78 1.48 22.87
N LEU A 466 -10.98 0.27 23.37
CA LEU A 466 -12.30 -0.36 23.49
C LEU A 466 -13.19 0.24 24.58
N ASN A 467 -12.66 1.11 25.44
CA ASN A 467 -13.43 1.90 26.38
C ASN A 467 -13.88 3.26 25.83
N SER A 468 -13.32 3.71 24.70
CA SER A 468 -13.76 4.93 24.02
C SER A 468 -15.13 4.75 23.39
N ASP A 469 -16.09 5.62 23.74
CA ASP A 469 -17.46 5.52 23.23
C ASP A 469 -17.54 5.76 21.73
N GLU A 470 -16.75 6.68 21.18
CA GLU A 470 -16.74 6.96 19.75
C GLU A 470 -16.23 5.74 18.95
N ILE A 471 -15.20 5.06 19.44
CA ILE A 471 -14.68 3.84 18.81
C ILE A 471 -15.68 2.68 18.94
N LYS A 472 -16.31 2.50 20.11
CA LYS A 472 -17.38 1.50 20.28
C LYS A 472 -18.53 1.74 19.31
N ASN A 473 -18.94 3.00 19.16
CA ASN A 473 -20.04 3.37 18.25
C ASN A 473 -19.70 3.02 16.81
N MET A 474 -18.47 3.29 16.36
CA MET A 474 -18.00 2.92 15.01
C MET A 474 -17.98 1.39 14.82
N ILE A 475 -17.36 0.64 15.74
CA ILE A 475 -17.30 -0.82 15.66
C ILE A 475 -18.72 -1.42 15.61
N THR A 476 -19.63 -0.92 16.44
CA THR A 476 -21.03 -1.38 16.48
C THR A 476 -21.79 -1.00 15.21
N ALA A 477 -21.56 0.22 14.68
CA ALA A 477 -22.20 0.67 13.45
C ALA A 477 -21.77 -0.16 12.24
N PHE A 478 -20.46 -0.46 12.11
CA PHE A 478 -19.94 -1.25 10.99
C PHE A 478 -20.37 -2.72 11.06
N GLY A 479 -20.48 -3.29 12.25
CA GLY A 479 -20.96 -4.67 12.47
C GLY A 479 -19.94 -5.77 12.18
N CYS A 480 -18.77 -5.44 11.62
CA CYS A 480 -17.76 -6.43 11.21
C CYS A 480 -16.78 -6.85 12.32
N GLY A 481 -16.93 -6.33 13.54
CA GLY A 481 -16.02 -6.65 14.66
C GLY A 481 -14.65 -5.97 14.52
N ILE A 482 -13.67 -6.43 15.32
CA ILE A 482 -12.30 -5.90 15.34
C ILE A 482 -11.32 -6.98 15.82
N GLY A 483 -10.07 -6.97 15.35
CA GLY A 483 -9.03 -7.93 15.71
C GLY A 483 -9.42 -9.35 15.32
N SER A 484 -9.31 -10.32 16.23
CA SER A 484 -9.66 -11.73 15.98
C SER A 484 -11.15 -11.99 15.70
N GLU A 485 -12.02 -11.04 16.04
CA GLU A 485 -13.46 -11.12 15.76
C GLU A 485 -13.85 -10.40 14.45
N PHE A 486 -12.86 -9.85 13.74
CA PHE A 486 -13.12 -9.15 12.47
C PHE A 486 -13.60 -10.12 11.39
N ASP A 487 -14.76 -9.83 10.82
CA ASP A 487 -15.39 -10.61 9.77
C ASP A 487 -15.98 -9.66 8.72
N ILE A 488 -15.29 -9.53 7.59
CA ILE A 488 -15.68 -8.63 6.52
C ILE A 488 -17.07 -8.95 5.95
N SER A 489 -17.50 -10.20 6.01
CA SER A 489 -18.82 -10.61 5.50
C SER A 489 -19.99 -10.01 6.29
N LYS A 490 -19.72 -9.50 7.51
CA LYS A 490 -20.69 -8.83 8.38
C LYS A 490 -20.68 -7.32 8.26
N LEU A 491 -19.86 -6.76 7.36
CA LEU A 491 -19.81 -5.33 7.13
C LEU A 491 -21.18 -4.83 6.64
N ARG A 492 -21.73 -3.82 7.32
CA ARG A 492 -23.07 -3.28 7.04
C ARG A 492 -23.10 -2.23 5.94
N TYR A 493 -21.96 -1.62 5.62
CA TYR A 493 -21.85 -0.54 4.63
C TYR A 493 -20.60 -0.75 3.78
N HIS A 494 -20.76 -0.91 2.47
CA HIS A 494 -19.62 -1.07 1.57
C HIS A 494 -18.96 0.26 1.17
N LYS A 495 -19.44 1.39 1.73
CA LYS A 495 -18.73 2.67 1.69
C LYS A 495 -18.76 3.32 3.06
N ILE A 496 -17.59 3.52 3.63
CA ILE A 496 -17.37 4.25 4.88
C ILE A 496 -16.71 5.57 4.49
N ILE A 497 -17.44 6.66 4.63
CA ILE A 497 -17.06 7.96 4.10
C ILE A 497 -16.70 8.89 5.26
N ILE A 498 -15.43 9.29 5.35
CA ILE A 498 -14.96 10.27 6.32
C ILE A 498 -15.32 11.66 5.79
N MET A 499 -16.10 12.41 6.55
CA MET A 499 -16.57 13.75 6.21
C MET A 499 -16.26 14.72 7.37
N THR A 500 -15.11 15.38 7.28
CA THR A 500 -14.56 16.33 8.27
C THR A 500 -14.49 17.73 7.68
N ASP A 501 -14.42 18.72 8.55
CA ASP A 501 -14.23 20.10 8.17
C ASP A 501 -12.94 20.33 7.40
N ALA A 502 -12.86 21.38 6.61
CA ALA A 502 -11.68 21.71 5.79
C ALA A 502 -10.58 22.43 6.58
N ASP A 503 -10.71 22.51 7.90
CA ASP A 503 -9.77 23.17 8.79
C ASP A 503 -8.72 22.20 9.39
N VAL A 504 -7.82 22.73 10.22
CA VAL A 504 -6.76 21.95 10.88
C VAL A 504 -7.27 20.90 11.85
N ASP A 505 -8.41 21.13 12.49
CA ASP A 505 -9.04 20.18 13.42
C ASP A 505 -9.69 19.02 12.65
N GLY A 506 -10.39 19.32 11.57
CA GLY A 506 -10.95 18.30 10.68
C GLY A 506 -9.86 17.43 10.01
N ALA A 507 -8.75 18.04 9.59
CA ALA A 507 -7.58 17.31 9.10
C ALA A 507 -7.01 16.37 10.17
N HIS A 508 -6.95 16.82 11.44
CA HIS A 508 -6.50 15.99 12.55
C HIS A 508 -7.48 14.84 12.85
N ILE A 509 -8.79 15.08 12.86
CA ILE A 509 -9.82 14.03 13.05
C ILE A 509 -9.73 12.99 11.95
N ARG A 510 -9.58 13.42 10.68
CA ARG A 510 -9.36 12.52 9.56
C ARG A 510 -8.12 11.64 9.76
N THR A 511 -7.00 12.23 10.20
CA THR A 511 -5.77 11.49 10.49
C THR A 511 -5.95 10.46 11.63
N LEU A 512 -6.67 10.82 12.69
CA LEU A 512 -7.00 9.90 13.78
C LEU A 512 -7.87 8.72 13.30
N LEU A 513 -8.87 8.99 12.45
CA LEU A 513 -9.71 7.95 11.84
C LEU A 513 -8.91 7.04 10.93
N LEU A 514 -8.05 7.60 10.07
CA LEU A 514 -7.16 6.81 9.22
C LEU A 514 -6.20 5.95 10.04
N THR A 515 -5.67 6.47 11.16
CA THR A 515 -4.85 5.70 12.10
C THR A 515 -5.63 4.51 12.66
N PHE A 516 -6.89 4.73 13.06
CA PHE A 516 -7.76 3.67 13.57
C PHE A 516 -8.04 2.60 12.50
N PHE A 517 -8.41 2.98 11.29
CA PHE A 517 -8.64 2.04 10.20
C PHE A 517 -7.38 1.27 9.85
N TYR A 518 -6.25 1.95 9.70
CA TYR A 518 -4.98 1.31 9.34
C TYR A 518 -4.52 0.30 10.40
N ARG A 519 -4.60 0.65 11.70
CA ARG A 519 -4.09 -0.19 12.78
C ARG A 519 -5.01 -1.35 13.18
N TYR A 520 -6.32 -1.17 13.06
CA TYR A 520 -7.29 -2.13 13.64
C TYR A 520 -8.33 -2.67 12.65
N MET A 521 -8.45 -2.06 11.48
CA MET A 521 -9.41 -2.45 10.45
C MET A 521 -8.80 -2.36 9.04
N SER A 522 -7.51 -2.70 8.87
CA SER A 522 -6.81 -2.65 7.58
C SER A 522 -7.55 -3.36 6.44
N PRO A 523 -8.25 -4.50 6.65
CA PRO A 523 -9.01 -5.13 5.59
C PRO A 523 -10.14 -4.25 5.00
N LEU A 524 -10.60 -3.21 5.72
CA LEU A 524 -11.56 -2.25 5.17
C LEU A 524 -10.90 -1.30 4.15
N ILE A 525 -9.63 -0.96 4.37
CA ILE A 525 -8.85 -0.15 3.42
C ILE A 525 -8.46 -1.02 2.22
N GLU A 526 -7.92 -2.20 2.46
CA GLU A 526 -7.49 -3.17 1.45
C GLU A 526 -8.65 -3.58 0.53
N GLY A 527 -9.85 -3.79 1.10
CA GLY A 527 -11.08 -4.08 0.36
C GLY A 527 -11.70 -2.87 -0.34
N GLY A 528 -11.12 -1.65 -0.19
CA GLY A 528 -11.59 -0.44 -0.87
C GLY A 528 -12.89 0.14 -0.31
N TYR A 529 -13.22 -0.10 0.96
CA TYR A 529 -14.45 0.37 1.57
C TYR A 529 -14.35 1.75 2.23
N VAL A 530 -13.14 2.31 2.41
CA VAL A 530 -12.90 3.59 3.09
C VAL A 530 -12.69 4.71 2.10
N TYR A 531 -13.39 5.81 2.30
CA TYR A 531 -13.37 6.99 1.43
C TYR A 531 -13.24 8.28 2.26
N ALA A 532 -12.68 9.32 1.67
CA ALA A 532 -12.74 10.69 2.17
C ALA A 532 -13.63 11.53 1.26
N ALA A 533 -14.64 12.19 1.82
CA ALA A 533 -15.44 13.16 1.10
C ALA A 533 -14.62 14.40 0.77
N GLN A 534 -14.92 15.01 -0.36
CA GLN A 534 -14.34 16.29 -0.77
C GLN A 534 -15.47 17.34 -0.87
N PRO A 535 -15.79 18.05 0.23
CA PRO A 535 -16.72 19.18 0.15
C PRO A 535 -16.07 20.34 -0.60
N PRO A 536 -16.86 21.24 -1.20
CA PRO A 536 -16.33 22.43 -1.86
C PRO A 536 -15.70 23.39 -0.86
N LEU A 537 -14.65 24.08 -1.29
CA LEU A 537 -14.00 25.13 -0.51
C LEU A 537 -14.71 26.47 -0.64
N PHE A 538 -15.29 26.75 -1.81
CA PHE A 538 -15.93 28.03 -2.09
C PHE A 538 -17.31 27.86 -2.71
N ARG A 539 -18.20 28.79 -2.37
CA ARG A 539 -19.42 29.08 -3.08
C ARG A 539 -19.30 30.44 -3.74
N VAL A 540 -19.45 30.47 -5.04
CA VAL A 540 -19.47 31.69 -5.85
C VAL A 540 -20.93 31.93 -6.29
N GLN A 541 -21.48 33.07 -5.96
CA GLN A 541 -22.84 33.42 -6.33
C GLN A 541 -22.85 34.71 -7.17
N LYS A 542 -23.54 34.68 -8.28
CA LYS A 542 -23.79 35.87 -9.11
C LYS A 542 -25.25 35.84 -9.57
N ASN A 543 -26.01 36.83 -9.11
CA ASN A 543 -27.48 36.85 -9.23
C ASN A 543 -28.16 35.64 -8.54
N LYS A 544 -28.93 34.86 -9.30
CA LYS A 544 -29.63 33.64 -8.81
C LYS A 544 -28.84 32.35 -9.07
N LYS A 545 -27.65 32.44 -9.68
CA LYS A 545 -26.82 31.27 -9.96
C LYS A 545 -25.74 31.11 -8.90
N SER A 546 -25.56 29.91 -8.46
CA SER A 546 -24.49 29.53 -7.53
C SER A 546 -23.63 28.44 -8.17
N TRP A 547 -22.31 28.54 -7.96
CA TRP A 547 -21.30 27.56 -8.36
C TRP A 547 -20.50 27.19 -7.15
N TYR A 548 -19.96 25.97 -7.16
CA TYR A 548 -19.10 25.44 -6.12
C TYR A 548 -17.74 25.10 -6.72
N THR A 549 -16.66 25.46 -6.03
CA THR A 549 -15.30 25.15 -6.46
C THR A 549 -14.52 24.48 -5.35
N TYR A 550 -13.64 23.56 -5.73
CA TYR A 550 -12.94 22.64 -4.82
C TYR A 550 -11.45 22.99 -4.64
N SER A 551 -10.98 24.01 -5.39
CA SER A 551 -9.61 24.53 -5.27
C SER A 551 -9.57 26.01 -5.65
N ASP A 552 -8.53 26.74 -5.17
CA ASP A 552 -8.28 28.14 -5.55
C ASP A 552 -8.14 28.27 -7.07
N ARG A 553 -7.48 27.30 -7.73
CA ARG A 553 -7.30 27.28 -9.19
C ARG A 553 -8.63 27.17 -9.95
N GLU A 554 -9.55 26.35 -9.46
CA GLU A 554 -10.90 26.25 -10.03
C GLU A 554 -11.70 27.54 -9.83
N GLN A 555 -11.54 28.15 -8.65
CA GLN A 555 -12.19 29.44 -8.35
C GLN A 555 -11.69 30.53 -9.30
N GLU A 556 -10.37 30.67 -9.49
CA GLU A 556 -9.82 31.65 -10.43
C GLU A 556 -10.30 31.44 -11.85
N LYS A 557 -10.40 30.19 -12.29
CA LYS A 557 -10.93 29.82 -13.60
C LYS A 557 -12.39 30.24 -13.76
N LEU A 558 -13.21 29.87 -12.76
CA LEU A 558 -14.63 30.22 -12.73
C LEU A 558 -14.83 31.74 -12.72
N LEU A 559 -14.06 32.49 -11.93
CA LEU A 559 -14.17 33.94 -11.85
C LEU A 559 -13.90 34.61 -13.21
N LYS A 560 -12.93 34.12 -13.98
CA LYS A 560 -12.67 34.58 -15.35
C LYS A 560 -13.83 34.26 -16.31
N GLU A 561 -14.42 33.06 -16.19
CA GLU A 561 -15.55 32.65 -17.05
C GLU A 561 -16.83 33.46 -16.81
N ILE A 562 -17.03 33.91 -15.57
CA ILE A 562 -18.25 34.68 -15.21
C ILE A 562 -18.01 36.19 -15.12
N GLU A 563 -16.82 36.70 -15.49
CA GLU A 563 -16.48 38.13 -15.39
C GLU A 563 -17.49 39.02 -16.08
N ASP A 564 -17.85 38.69 -17.31
CA ASP A 564 -18.80 39.46 -18.12
C ASP A 564 -20.28 39.27 -17.77
N MET A 565 -20.62 38.38 -16.82
CA MET A 565 -22.01 38.19 -16.41
C MET A 565 -22.49 39.38 -15.58
N PRO A 566 -23.72 39.91 -15.83
CA PRO A 566 -24.24 40.99 -15.03
C PRO A 566 -24.61 40.52 -13.61
N GLY A 567 -24.44 41.37 -12.61
CA GLY A 567 -24.87 41.16 -11.25
C GLY A 567 -23.76 41.26 -10.18
N LYS A 568 -24.20 41.37 -8.92
CA LYS A 568 -23.27 41.40 -7.77
C LYS A 568 -22.64 40.03 -7.57
N LEU A 569 -21.31 39.99 -7.48
CA LEU A 569 -20.55 38.80 -7.16
C LEU A 569 -20.47 38.67 -5.64
N GLU A 570 -20.81 37.49 -5.12
CA GLU A 570 -20.63 37.11 -3.72
C GLU A 570 -19.81 35.81 -3.67
N ILE A 571 -18.73 35.82 -2.90
CA ILE A 571 -17.86 34.67 -2.70
C ILE A 571 -17.90 34.34 -1.21
N GLN A 572 -18.29 33.12 -0.91
CA GLN A 572 -18.25 32.56 0.43
C GLN A 572 -17.21 31.43 0.46
N ARG A 573 -16.24 31.52 1.38
CA ARG A 573 -15.33 30.41 1.69
C ARG A 573 -15.92 29.63 2.85
N TYR A 574 -16.08 28.32 2.67
CA TYR A 574 -16.51 27.42 3.73
C TYR A 574 -15.31 27.05 4.62
N LYS A 575 -15.41 27.28 5.91
CA LYS A 575 -14.44 26.84 6.91
C LYS A 575 -14.79 25.49 7.52
N GLY A 576 -16.10 25.18 7.55
CA GLY A 576 -16.59 23.91 8.06
C GLY A 576 -17.93 23.51 7.44
N LEU A 577 -18.23 22.22 7.52
CA LEU A 577 -19.48 21.62 7.04
C LEU A 577 -20.72 22.15 7.75
N GLY A 578 -20.54 22.66 8.98
CA GLY A 578 -21.63 23.29 9.75
C GLY A 578 -22.12 24.61 9.18
N GLU A 579 -21.37 25.24 8.25
CA GLU A 579 -21.77 26.45 7.52
C GLU A 579 -22.67 26.15 6.33
N MET A 580 -22.77 24.87 5.92
CA MET A 580 -23.59 24.43 4.81
C MET A 580 -24.98 24.04 5.31
N ASP A 581 -26.01 24.52 4.63
CA ASP A 581 -27.35 24.00 4.81
C ASP A 581 -27.46 22.56 4.24
N PHE A 582 -28.53 21.86 4.61
CA PHE A 582 -28.69 20.45 4.23
C PHE A 582 -28.84 20.23 2.72
N ASN A 583 -29.35 21.20 1.95
CA ASN A 583 -29.45 21.13 0.49
C ASN A 583 -28.08 21.32 -0.15
N GLN A 584 -27.30 22.30 0.33
CA GLN A 584 -25.93 22.53 -0.14
C GLN A 584 -25.06 21.29 0.11
N LEU A 585 -25.16 20.70 1.31
CA LEU A 585 -24.40 19.50 1.67
C LEU A 585 -24.82 18.29 0.81
N TRP A 586 -26.12 18.15 0.52
CA TRP A 586 -26.60 17.15 -0.41
C TRP A 586 -26.03 17.35 -1.82
N ASP A 587 -26.26 18.52 -2.40
CA ASP A 587 -25.93 18.81 -3.80
C ASP A 587 -24.44 18.73 -4.12
N THR A 588 -23.55 18.94 -3.14
CA THR A 588 -22.09 19.02 -3.35
C THR A 588 -21.32 17.80 -2.84
N THR A 589 -21.83 17.15 -1.76
CA THR A 589 -21.01 16.19 -1.00
C THR A 589 -21.69 14.83 -0.80
N MET A 590 -23.04 14.79 -0.75
CA MET A 590 -23.75 13.55 -0.44
C MET A 590 -24.47 12.93 -1.64
N ASP A 591 -24.86 13.71 -2.66
CA ASP A 591 -25.49 13.21 -3.88
C ASP A 591 -24.51 12.31 -4.64
N TYR A 592 -24.81 11.01 -4.68
CA TYR A 592 -23.96 9.99 -5.32
C TYR A 592 -23.79 10.17 -6.83
N THR A 593 -24.56 11.08 -7.47
CA THR A 593 -24.44 11.38 -8.89
C THR A 593 -23.49 12.55 -9.20
N LYS A 594 -23.15 13.37 -8.19
CA LYS A 594 -22.40 14.62 -8.38
C LYS A 594 -21.16 14.74 -7.50
N ARG A 595 -21.16 14.07 -6.34
CA ARG A 595 -20.11 14.20 -5.32
C ARG A 595 -18.75 13.70 -5.80
N THR A 596 -17.70 14.31 -5.26
CA THR A 596 -16.33 13.85 -5.40
C THR A 596 -15.86 13.19 -4.10
N MET A 597 -15.23 12.04 -4.20
CA MET A 597 -14.65 11.30 -3.08
C MET A 597 -13.28 10.73 -3.48
N VAL A 598 -12.38 10.65 -2.53
CA VAL A 598 -11.10 9.95 -2.69
C VAL A 598 -11.20 8.62 -1.96
N GLN A 599 -10.94 7.51 -2.66
CA GLN A 599 -10.80 6.20 -2.04
C GLN A 599 -9.47 6.15 -1.30
N ILE A 600 -9.48 5.67 -0.06
CA ILE A 600 -8.27 5.52 0.74
C ILE A 600 -7.65 4.17 0.43
N THR A 601 -6.39 4.19 0.01
CA THR A 601 -5.60 3.00 -0.30
C THR A 601 -4.29 3.01 0.48
N VAL A 602 -3.73 1.84 0.74
CA VAL A 602 -2.36 1.67 1.24
C VAL A 602 -1.55 1.06 0.11
N GLU A 603 -0.63 1.84 -0.44
CA GLU A 603 0.25 1.41 -1.54
C GLU A 603 1.52 0.75 -1.01
N ASP A 604 2.04 1.28 0.09
CA ASP A 604 3.24 0.81 0.78
C ASP A 604 2.97 0.75 2.29
N ALA A 605 2.93 -0.49 2.83
CA ALA A 605 2.65 -0.72 4.25
C ALA A 605 3.79 -0.20 5.14
N THR A 606 5.04 -0.22 4.66
CA THR A 606 6.21 0.27 5.40
C THR A 606 6.18 1.78 5.52
N ALA A 607 5.94 2.48 4.40
CA ALA A 607 5.81 3.94 4.38
C ALA A 607 4.62 4.40 5.24
N ALA A 608 3.49 3.70 5.18
CA ALA A 608 2.33 4.00 6.01
C ALA A 608 2.65 3.83 7.51
N ASP A 609 3.32 2.73 7.91
CA ASP A 609 3.74 2.53 9.31
C ASP A 609 4.68 3.63 9.80
N GLU A 610 5.68 4.00 9.00
CA GLU A 610 6.60 5.09 9.33
C GLU A 610 5.88 6.43 9.53
N ILE A 611 4.94 6.77 8.63
CA ILE A 611 4.18 8.01 8.70
C ILE A 611 3.29 8.02 9.95
N PHE A 612 2.50 6.96 10.19
CA PHE A 612 1.64 6.90 11.37
C PHE A 612 2.45 6.89 12.67
N THR A 613 3.56 6.15 12.74
CA THR A 613 4.45 6.14 13.90
C THR A 613 5.08 7.52 14.14
N THR A 614 5.51 8.21 13.09
CA THR A 614 6.14 9.54 13.18
C THR A 614 5.13 10.62 13.60
N LEU A 615 3.99 10.68 12.93
CA LEU A 615 3.01 11.75 13.12
C LEU A 615 2.14 11.52 14.35
N MET A 616 1.73 10.30 14.61
CA MET A 616 0.76 9.95 15.64
C MET A 616 1.37 9.29 16.89
N GLY A 617 2.64 8.85 16.81
CA GLY A 617 3.37 8.22 17.91
C GLY A 617 3.77 9.17 19.05
N ASP A 618 4.42 8.64 20.09
CA ASP A 618 4.78 9.39 21.30
C ASP A 618 5.99 10.30 21.11
N LYS A 619 6.94 9.95 20.22
CA LYS A 619 8.20 10.66 20.06
C LYS A 619 7.99 11.98 19.33
N VAL A 620 8.41 13.07 19.97
CA VAL A 620 8.31 14.44 19.44
C VAL A 620 9.40 14.75 18.41
N PRO A 621 10.70 14.38 18.60
CA PRO A 621 11.76 14.77 17.68
C PRO A 621 11.56 14.34 16.24
N PRO A 622 11.17 13.07 15.94
CA PRO A 622 10.90 12.66 14.57
C PRO A 622 9.77 13.45 13.91
N ARG A 623 8.70 13.71 14.65
CA ARG A 623 7.55 14.52 14.17
C ARG A 623 7.96 15.97 13.89
N LYS A 624 8.75 16.58 14.78
CA LYS A 624 9.25 17.93 14.58
C LYS A 624 10.10 18.02 13.32
N LYS A 625 11.02 17.08 13.12
CA LYS A 625 11.86 16.98 11.93
C LYS A 625 11.02 16.83 10.65
N PHE A 626 10.02 15.94 10.67
CA PHE A 626 9.11 15.76 9.55
C PHE A 626 8.37 17.05 9.19
N ILE A 627 7.87 17.79 10.20
CA ILE A 627 7.17 19.06 9.99
C ILE A 627 8.14 20.11 9.38
N GLU A 628 9.36 20.23 9.90
CA GLU A 628 10.37 21.18 9.40
C GLU A 628 10.75 20.89 7.93
N GLU A 629 10.91 19.60 7.56
CA GLU A 629 11.28 19.18 6.21
C GLU A 629 10.13 19.35 5.20
N ASN A 630 8.88 19.22 5.65
CA ASN A 630 7.70 19.25 4.79
C ASN A 630 6.87 20.54 4.88
N ALA A 631 7.25 21.49 5.74
CA ALA A 631 6.50 22.75 5.94
C ALA A 631 6.29 23.56 4.66
N LYS A 632 7.24 23.51 3.74
CA LYS A 632 7.17 24.20 2.43
C LYS A 632 6.08 23.66 1.49
N TYR A 633 5.61 22.44 1.72
CA TYR A 633 4.53 21.82 0.95
C TYR A 633 3.15 21.97 1.61
N ALA A 634 3.13 22.51 2.83
CA ALA A 634 1.88 22.70 3.55
C ALA A 634 1.10 23.87 2.97
N THR A 635 -0.15 23.64 2.59
CA THR A 635 -1.09 24.71 2.30
C THR A 635 -1.59 25.25 3.63
N LEU A 636 -1.08 26.41 4.03
CA LEU A 636 -1.49 27.06 5.28
C LEU A 636 -2.74 27.91 4.99
N ASP A 637 -3.76 27.73 5.79
CA ASP A 637 -4.91 28.61 5.84
C ASP A 637 -4.56 29.79 6.79
N VAL A 638 -3.91 30.83 6.22
CA VAL A 638 -3.48 32.02 6.98
C VAL A 638 -4.46 33.15 6.70
#